data_17f4a7467642e9f70f7c751fc6f0f62b
#
_entry.id   17f4a7467642e9f70f7c751fc6f0f62b
#
_cell.length_a   1.000
_cell.length_b   1.000
_cell.length_c   1.000
_cell.angle_alpha   90.00
_cell.angle_beta   90.00
_cell.angle_gamma   90.00
#
_symmetry.space_group_name_H-M   'P 1'
#
loop_
_entity.id
_entity.type
_entity.pdbx_description
1 polymer ?
#
loop_
_entity_poly.entity_id
_entity_poly.type
_entity_poly.pdbx_seq_one_letter_code
_entity_poly.pdbx_strand_id
1 'polypeptide(L)'
;MNRLFRCLPLPALALGLALIAGGARAEVAPATESLALPGLSAPGEILIDRWGVPHIYAQTHYDAFFLQGFNAARDRLWQIDLWRRRGLGQLAEVFGPEFVAQDAAARQFLYRGSLFREWLAYGSDAQAIAEAFVAGINAFVALTETDPSRLPPEFKALDYRPARWAAEDVVRIRSHGLWRNVISEVARARSACRGSLEEDQLRSPLEPPHAPVVPEGFDPCSVPEGVLDSYLLATSAVTFKRSGGQLALAQEPLEARVRDLRSAGSNNWVVAPERSETGRPILADDPHRSHALPSLRYIAHLNAPDLNVIGAGEPALPGISIGHNERIAFGLTIFAMDQEDLLFYDREGDRYRYQDRWESLERIDTTIAVRGGAPVSVSLAFTRHGPVIFEEENRLWVVRAAWLEPGMAPYFGSIEYMRASNWRGFVAALNRWGAPSENQVYADIDGNIGYKPAGLLPRRVNYDGLLPVPGDGRYEWADFHPMSDMPEVLNPEKGWYATANNLTLPEDFPIDTVRVGYEWTAPWRISRVEEVLSAAPPHRLEDSLALQRDFTSVLARRASAALGAWPAPVGEDARRAFDLLKGFDGVLAADSAAAALFQLWFTDHWRRALVVSEAPALAGELPRVDTRAALERLETREPRLQGLFESSLADAWEDAAARLGADPASWRWGMLHTMNFTHPLAEVSPAAAAWSLPPKALGGSSYTVNNTGFGDDYRVRSGASWRMVLDVGNWDGARMTNAPGQSGDPESPHYGDLLDPWAALESRPLLYSREAVEGATTKVLKLTPAQ
;
A
#
# COMPACT_ATOMS: atom_id res chain seq x y z
N MET A 1 -7.56 50.47 -79.56
CA MET A 1 -6.28 49.86 -79.95
C MET A 1 -6.12 48.57 -79.21
N ASN A 2 -6.10 47.53 -80.05
CA ASN A 2 -6.04 46.08 -79.69
C ASN A 2 -4.92 45.73 -78.74
N ARG A 3 -5.25 44.71 -77.86
CA ARG A 3 -4.38 43.59 -77.61
C ARG A 3 -5.17 42.43 -76.98
N LEU A 4 -5.11 41.25 -77.65
CA LEU A 4 -5.63 39.93 -77.43
C LEU A 4 -5.27 39.37 -76.06
N PHE A 5 -6.25 38.74 -75.44
CA PHE A 5 -6.06 37.70 -74.39
C PHE A 5 -6.13 36.30 -75.01
N ARG A 6 -5.05 35.57 -74.87
CA ARG A 6 -4.96 34.14 -75.19
C ARG A 6 -5.46 33.31 -74.00
N CYS A 7 -6.46 32.48 -74.18
CA CYS A 7 -6.87 31.42 -73.28
C CYS A 7 -5.94 30.23 -73.35
N LEU A 8 -5.42 29.77 -72.21
CA LEU A 8 -4.82 28.48 -72.01
C LEU A 8 -5.79 27.56 -71.29
N PRO A 9 -5.86 26.27 -71.62
CA PRO A 9 -6.83 25.33 -70.97
C PRO A 9 -6.26 24.79 -69.67
N LEU A 10 -7.13 24.72 -68.63
CA LEU A 10 -6.86 23.99 -67.38
C LEU A 10 -6.92 22.49 -67.61
N PRO A 11 -6.03 21.70 -66.96
CA PRO A 11 -6.21 20.24 -66.95
C PRO A 11 -7.23 19.81 -65.88
N ALA A 12 -8.13 18.91 -66.26
CA ALA A 12 -9.08 18.26 -65.42
C ALA A 12 -8.38 17.43 -64.31
N LEU A 13 -8.58 17.75 -63.05
CA LEU A 13 -8.18 16.92 -61.90
C LEU A 13 -9.18 15.76 -61.77
N ALA A 14 -8.76 14.56 -62.10
CA ALA A 14 -9.50 13.34 -61.80
C ALA A 14 -9.42 13.07 -60.33
N LEU A 15 -10.50 13.17 -59.57
CA LEU A 15 -10.66 12.74 -58.19
C LEU A 15 -10.64 11.20 -58.16
N GLY A 16 -9.49 10.64 -57.82
CA GLY A 16 -9.40 9.20 -57.48
C GLY A 16 -10.00 8.96 -56.12
N LEU A 17 -11.20 8.34 -56.02
CA LEU A 17 -11.67 7.73 -54.79
C LEU A 17 -10.70 6.59 -54.40
N ALA A 18 -9.83 6.82 -53.46
CA ALA A 18 -9.14 5.76 -52.76
C ALA A 18 -10.16 5.09 -51.81
N LEU A 19 -10.64 3.93 -52.21
CA LEU A 19 -11.29 2.99 -51.32
C LEU A 19 -10.26 2.58 -50.27
N ILE A 20 -10.38 3.15 -49.07
CA ILE A 20 -9.71 2.63 -47.88
C ILE A 20 -10.41 1.31 -47.59
N ALA A 21 -9.86 0.22 -48.11
CA ALA A 21 -10.14 -1.11 -47.64
C ALA A 21 -9.70 -1.15 -46.18
N GLY A 22 -10.65 -1.01 -45.26
CA GLY A 22 -10.46 -1.38 -43.87
C GLY A 22 -10.11 -2.86 -43.85
N GLY A 23 -8.82 -3.15 -43.74
CA GLY A 23 -8.35 -4.52 -43.51
C GLY A 23 -8.93 -4.95 -42.16
N ALA A 24 -9.96 -5.79 -42.18
CA ALA A 24 -10.33 -6.58 -41.03
C ALA A 24 -9.04 -7.32 -40.61
N ARG A 25 -8.44 -6.92 -39.50
CA ARG A 25 -7.41 -7.71 -38.85
C ARG A 25 -8.05 -9.07 -38.62
N ALA A 26 -7.52 -10.11 -39.26
CA ALA A 26 -7.94 -11.47 -38.96
C ALA A 26 -7.80 -11.65 -37.43
N GLU A 27 -8.91 -11.88 -36.78
CA GLU A 27 -8.97 -12.19 -35.37
C GLU A 27 -8.18 -13.48 -35.17
N VAL A 28 -7.00 -13.36 -34.54
CA VAL A 28 -6.18 -14.54 -34.24
C VAL A 28 -6.92 -15.26 -33.12
N ALA A 29 -7.33 -16.50 -33.39
CA ALA A 29 -8.01 -17.32 -32.38
C ALA A 29 -7.10 -17.43 -31.12
N PRO A 30 -7.69 -17.33 -29.92
CA PRO A 30 -6.92 -17.39 -28.67
C PRO A 30 -6.16 -18.73 -28.54
N ALA A 31 -4.92 -18.65 -28.08
CA ALA A 31 -4.12 -19.85 -27.78
C ALA A 31 -4.82 -20.69 -26.70
N THR A 32 -4.97 -21.99 -26.95
CA THR A 32 -5.67 -22.88 -26.01
C THR A 32 -4.70 -23.89 -25.41
N GLU A 33 -4.73 -24.03 -24.09
CA GLU A 33 -4.00 -25.02 -23.31
C GLU A 33 -4.98 -25.88 -22.52
N SER A 34 -4.81 -27.20 -22.51
CA SER A 34 -5.67 -28.11 -21.75
C SER A 34 -4.85 -28.88 -20.71
N LEU A 35 -5.31 -28.88 -19.45
CA LEU A 35 -4.64 -29.52 -18.33
C LEU A 35 -5.64 -30.34 -17.52
N ALA A 36 -5.20 -31.51 -17.04
CA ALA A 36 -5.92 -32.29 -16.04
C ALA A 36 -5.27 -32.04 -14.67
N LEU A 37 -6.06 -31.55 -13.71
CA LEU A 37 -5.57 -31.12 -12.41
C LEU A 37 -6.15 -31.97 -11.27
N PRO A 38 -5.30 -32.56 -10.41
CA PRO A 38 -5.76 -33.21 -9.20
C PRO A 38 -6.32 -32.15 -8.22
N GLY A 39 -7.45 -32.48 -7.61
CA GLY A 39 -8.12 -31.60 -6.65
C GLY A 39 -9.20 -30.68 -7.23
N LEU A 40 -9.26 -30.48 -8.54
CA LEU A 40 -10.39 -29.84 -9.22
C LEU A 40 -11.60 -30.79 -9.20
N SER A 41 -12.78 -30.32 -8.82
CA SER A 41 -13.96 -31.19 -8.69
C SER A 41 -14.79 -31.28 -9.99
N ALA A 42 -14.83 -30.23 -10.78
CA ALA A 42 -15.56 -30.14 -12.05
C ALA A 42 -14.74 -29.36 -13.10
N PRO A 43 -15.01 -29.55 -14.41
CA PRO A 43 -14.34 -28.77 -15.45
C PRO A 43 -14.54 -27.27 -15.27
N GLY A 44 -13.47 -26.51 -15.50
CA GLY A 44 -13.47 -25.06 -15.50
C GLY A 44 -12.58 -24.50 -16.60
N GLU A 45 -12.68 -23.20 -16.82
CA GLU A 45 -11.80 -22.51 -17.77
C GLU A 45 -11.32 -21.16 -17.21
N ILE A 46 -10.16 -20.75 -17.68
CA ILE A 46 -9.59 -19.42 -17.39
C ILE A 46 -9.34 -18.74 -18.74
N LEU A 47 -10.01 -17.62 -18.95
CA LEU A 47 -9.80 -16.75 -20.09
C LEU A 47 -8.84 -15.63 -19.68
N ILE A 48 -7.70 -15.53 -20.36
CA ILE A 48 -6.73 -14.46 -20.13
C ILE A 48 -6.97 -13.40 -21.19
N ASP A 49 -7.30 -12.19 -20.72
CA ASP A 49 -7.51 -11.07 -21.63
C ASP A 49 -6.18 -10.46 -22.12
N ARG A 50 -6.27 -9.47 -22.99
CA ARG A 50 -5.11 -8.80 -23.58
C ARG A 50 -4.26 -7.98 -22.60
N TRP A 51 -4.71 -7.78 -21.37
CA TRP A 51 -3.98 -7.11 -20.28
C TRP A 51 -3.49 -8.10 -19.21
N GLY A 52 -3.66 -9.39 -19.47
CA GLY A 52 -3.24 -10.45 -18.58
C GLY A 52 -4.19 -10.73 -17.41
N VAL A 53 -5.38 -10.15 -17.40
CA VAL A 53 -6.37 -10.41 -16.35
C VAL A 53 -6.98 -11.80 -16.55
N PRO A 54 -6.93 -12.69 -15.54
CA PRO A 54 -7.58 -14.00 -15.58
C PRO A 54 -9.07 -13.86 -15.23
N HIS A 55 -9.92 -14.32 -16.15
CA HIS A 55 -11.36 -14.49 -15.93
C HIS A 55 -11.65 -15.98 -15.73
N ILE A 56 -11.96 -16.36 -14.51
CA ILE A 56 -12.11 -17.74 -14.04
C ILE A 56 -13.58 -18.10 -14.07
N TYR A 57 -13.92 -19.15 -14.82
CA TYR A 57 -15.28 -19.71 -14.90
C TYR A 57 -15.28 -21.12 -14.38
N ALA A 58 -15.97 -21.34 -13.26
CA ALA A 58 -16.05 -22.61 -12.55
C ALA A 58 -17.50 -23.05 -12.32
N GLN A 59 -17.71 -24.33 -12.01
CA GLN A 59 -19.03 -24.89 -11.73
C GLN A 59 -19.41 -24.80 -10.27
N THR A 60 -18.43 -24.59 -9.38
CA THR A 60 -18.64 -24.35 -7.93
C THR A 60 -17.76 -23.20 -7.46
N HIS A 61 -18.12 -22.50 -6.39
CA HIS A 61 -17.28 -21.45 -5.85
C HIS A 61 -15.96 -22.00 -5.29
N TYR A 62 -15.93 -23.22 -4.77
CA TYR A 62 -14.66 -23.83 -4.34
C TYR A 62 -13.73 -24.09 -5.51
N ASP A 63 -14.24 -24.56 -6.66
CA ASP A 63 -13.43 -24.67 -7.87
C ASP A 63 -12.96 -23.29 -8.38
N ALA A 64 -13.76 -22.23 -8.21
CA ALA A 64 -13.33 -20.88 -8.56
C ALA A 64 -12.12 -20.43 -7.69
N PHE A 65 -12.11 -20.69 -6.39
CA PHE A 65 -10.97 -20.44 -5.52
C PHE A 65 -9.78 -21.36 -5.81
N PHE A 66 -10.02 -22.62 -6.13
CA PHE A 66 -8.96 -23.53 -6.61
C PHE A 66 -8.29 -22.94 -7.85
N LEU A 67 -9.05 -22.51 -8.83
CA LEU A 67 -8.53 -21.94 -10.07
C LEU A 67 -7.88 -20.57 -9.85
N GLN A 68 -8.35 -19.77 -8.86
CA GLN A 68 -7.67 -18.56 -8.43
C GLN A 68 -6.28 -18.86 -7.89
N GLY A 69 -6.14 -19.83 -7.00
CA GLY A 69 -4.85 -20.24 -6.44
C GLY A 69 -3.92 -20.84 -7.51
N PHE A 70 -4.46 -21.67 -8.40
CA PHE A 70 -3.72 -22.22 -9.52
C PHE A 70 -3.17 -21.13 -10.44
N ASN A 71 -4.00 -20.15 -10.82
CA ASN A 71 -3.58 -19.09 -11.72
C ASN A 71 -2.65 -18.07 -11.03
N ALA A 72 -2.87 -17.78 -9.75
CA ALA A 72 -1.95 -16.96 -8.98
C ALA A 72 -0.55 -17.59 -8.90
N ALA A 73 -0.47 -18.91 -8.70
CA ALA A 73 0.80 -19.64 -8.77
C ALA A 73 1.40 -19.63 -10.19
N ARG A 74 0.60 -19.81 -11.23
CA ARG A 74 1.06 -19.71 -12.61
C ARG A 74 1.73 -18.39 -12.92
N ASP A 75 1.15 -17.29 -12.45
CA ASP A 75 1.60 -15.93 -12.78
C ASP A 75 2.61 -15.37 -11.77
N ARG A 76 2.65 -15.86 -10.53
CA ARG A 76 3.35 -15.21 -9.40
C ARG A 76 4.10 -16.19 -8.50
N LEU A 77 4.43 -17.40 -8.92
CA LEU A 77 4.93 -18.49 -8.07
C LEU A 77 6.12 -18.06 -7.19
N TRP A 78 7.13 -17.40 -7.79
CA TRP A 78 8.29 -16.98 -7.00
C TRP A 78 7.93 -15.98 -5.92
N GLN A 79 7.10 -14.98 -6.25
CA GLN A 79 6.65 -13.96 -5.30
C GLN A 79 5.90 -14.57 -4.12
N ILE A 80 4.92 -15.46 -4.38
CA ILE A 80 4.11 -16.04 -3.32
C ILE A 80 4.90 -17.05 -2.48
N ASP A 81 5.81 -17.83 -3.08
CA ASP A 81 6.70 -18.73 -2.32
C ASP A 81 7.66 -17.94 -1.41
N LEU A 82 8.23 -16.83 -1.92
CA LEU A 82 9.07 -15.94 -1.13
C LEU A 82 8.30 -15.33 0.05
N TRP A 83 7.09 -14.84 -0.19
CA TRP A 83 6.24 -14.27 0.87
C TRP A 83 5.84 -15.31 1.92
N ARG A 84 5.50 -16.51 1.49
CA ARG A 84 5.20 -17.62 2.40
C ARG A 84 6.43 -17.98 3.25
N ARG A 85 7.59 -18.18 2.63
CA ARG A 85 8.83 -18.51 3.36
C ARG A 85 9.22 -17.41 4.35
N ARG A 86 9.16 -16.16 3.92
CA ARG A 86 9.39 -15.02 4.79
C ARG A 86 8.41 -15.02 5.98
N GLY A 87 7.12 -15.19 5.72
CA GLY A 87 6.10 -15.17 6.76
C GLY A 87 6.20 -16.32 7.76
N LEU A 88 6.62 -17.51 7.31
CA LEU A 88 6.79 -18.70 8.14
C LEU A 88 8.18 -18.81 8.80
N GLY A 89 9.11 -17.92 8.48
CA GLY A 89 10.50 -17.98 8.93
C GLY A 89 11.23 -19.21 8.36
N GLN A 90 11.26 -19.32 7.03
CA GLN A 90 11.87 -20.40 6.24
C GLN A 90 12.80 -19.90 5.13
N LEU A 91 13.33 -18.69 5.25
CA LEU A 91 14.24 -18.11 4.26
C LEU A 91 15.63 -18.75 4.33
N ALA A 92 16.16 -18.98 5.52
CA ALA A 92 17.49 -19.55 5.73
C ALA A 92 17.63 -20.96 5.14
N GLU A 93 16.56 -21.72 5.08
CA GLU A 93 16.50 -23.04 4.45
C GLU A 93 16.93 -23.01 2.97
N VAL A 94 16.63 -21.91 2.27
CA VAL A 94 16.89 -21.78 0.83
C VAL A 94 17.96 -20.73 0.51
N PHE A 95 18.21 -19.75 1.37
CA PHE A 95 19.10 -18.63 1.10
C PHE A 95 20.37 -18.59 1.97
N GLY A 96 20.40 -19.37 3.06
CA GLY A 96 21.58 -19.50 3.91
C GLY A 96 21.55 -18.75 5.24
N PRO A 97 22.66 -18.74 5.98
CA PRO A 97 22.71 -18.35 7.39
C PRO A 97 22.38 -16.87 7.67
N GLU A 98 22.58 -15.98 6.70
CA GLU A 98 22.33 -14.54 6.85
C GLU A 98 20.84 -14.23 7.07
N PHE A 99 19.93 -15.17 6.76
CA PHE A 99 18.50 -15.01 6.92
C PHE A 99 17.94 -15.60 8.23
N VAL A 100 18.79 -16.22 9.08
CA VAL A 100 18.37 -16.83 10.35
C VAL A 100 17.72 -15.83 11.29
N ALA A 101 18.26 -14.61 11.39
CA ALA A 101 17.69 -13.58 12.25
C ALA A 101 16.29 -13.15 11.80
N GLN A 102 16.07 -13.01 10.48
CA GLN A 102 14.74 -12.68 9.94
C GLN A 102 13.74 -13.83 10.14
N ASP A 103 14.21 -15.07 9.97
CA ASP A 103 13.38 -16.25 10.21
C ASP A 103 12.96 -16.38 11.68
N ALA A 104 13.89 -16.15 12.62
CA ALA A 104 13.58 -16.14 14.05
C ALA A 104 12.55 -15.06 14.39
N ALA A 105 12.76 -13.83 13.88
CA ALA A 105 11.83 -12.73 14.05
C ALA A 105 10.45 -13.03 13.47
N ALA A 106 10.37 -13.56 12.26
CA ALA A 106 9.09 -13.93 11.62
C ALA A 106 8.33 -14.99 12.43
N ARG A 107 9.05 -16.03 12.93
CA ARG A 107 8.45 -17.07 13.77
C ARG A 107 7.88 -16.53 15.08
N GLN A 108 8.45 -15.45 15.60
CA GLN A 108 7.97 -14.82 16.84
C GLN A 108 6.55 -14.23 16.66
N PHE A 109 6.21 -13.78 15.44
CA PHE A 109 4.94 -13.15 15.10
C PHE A 109 3.96 -14.06 14.32
N LEU A 110 4.20 -15.36 14.28
CA LEU A 110 3.20 -16.31 13.76
C LEU A 110 2.00 -16.39 14.69
N TYR A 111 0.80 -16.49 14.12
CA TYR A 111 -0.39 -16.82 14.89
C TYR A 111 -0.28 -18.24 15.49
N ARG A 112 -0.45 -18.32 16.81
CA ARG A 112 -0.34 -19.56 17.60
C ARG A 112 -1.63 -19.92 18.31
N GLY A 113 -2.67 -19.11 18.12
CA GLY A 113 -3.97 -19.36 18.72
C GLY A 113 -4.70 -20.58 18.12
N SER A 114 -5.93 -20.78 18.56
CA SER A 114 -6.79 -21.86 18.08
C SER A 114 -7.18 -21.67 16.62
N LEU A 115 -6.79 -22.58 15.73
CA LEU A 115 -7.20 -22.56 14.32
C LEU A 115 -8.73 -22.69 14.17
N PHE A 116 -9.41 -23.41 15.06
CA PHE A 116 -10.87 -23.46 15.04
C PHE A 116 -11.50 -22.07 15.24
N ARG A 117 -11.02 -21.29 16.22
CA ARG A 117 -11.47 -19.92 16.44
C ARG A 117 -11.10 -19.01 15.27
N GLU A 118 -9.93 -19.23 14.72
CA GLU A 118 -9.44 -18.48 13.56
C GLU A 118 -10.39 -18.61 12.36
N TRP A 119 -10.67 -19.85 11.94
CA TRP A 119 -11.56 -20.10 10.81
C TRP A 119 -12.99 -19.59 11.05
N LEU A 120 -13.51 -19.81 12.25
CA LEU A 120 -14.87 -19.38 12.59
C LEU A 120 -15.07 -17.86 12.52
N ALA A 121 -14.01 -17.09 12.74
CA ALA A 121 -14.08 -15.63 12.71
C ALA A 121 -14.40 -15.07 11.32
N TYR A 122 -14.02 -15.76 10.24
CA TYR A 122 -14.24 -15.31 8.86
C TYR A 122 -15.54 -15.82 8.22
N GLY A 123 -16.18 -16.82 8.77
CA GLY A 123 -17.39 -17.42 8.19
C GLY A 123 -17.33 -18.94 8.19
N SER A 124 -18.45 -19.57 7.85
CA SER A 124 -18.60 -21.03 7.96
C SER A 124 -17.82 -21.82 6.90
N ASP A 125 -17.48 -21.22 5.77
CA ASP A 125 -16.80 -21.84 4.63
C ASP A 125 -15.35 -21.34 4.41
N ALA A 126 -14.86 -20.44 5.27
CA ALA A 126 -13.55 -19.81 5.14
C ALA A 126 -12.40 -20.84 5.08
N GLN A 127 -12.45 -21.87 5.89
CA GLN A 127 -11.46 -22.95 5.85
C GLN A 127 -11.48 -23.69 4.50
N ALA A 128 -12.66 -24.06 4.02
CA ALA A 128 -12.80 -24.78 2.75
C ALA A 128 -12.35 -23.92 1.55
N ILE A 129 -12.58 -22.59 1.61
CA ILE A 129 -12.07 -21.64 0.62
C ILE A 129 -10.53 -21.60 0.63
N ALA A 130 -9.90 -21.51 1.81
CA ALA A 130 -8.45 -21.54 1.93
C ALA A 130 -7.85 -22.86 1.46
N GLU A 131 -8.47 -24.00 1.81
CA GLU A 131 -8.07 -25.33 1.36
C GLU A 131 -8.14 -25.45 -0.17
N ALA A 132 -9.22 -24.98 -0.80
CA ALA A 132 -9.37 -24.98 -2.25
C ALA A 132 -8.31 -24.11 -2.93
N PHE A 133 -8.11 -22.88 -2.45
CA PHE A 133 -7.10 -21.97 -2.99
C PHE A 133 -5.69 -22.54 -2.91
N VAL A 134 -5.32 -23.09 -1.76
CA VAL A 134 -4.01 -23.73 -1.54
C VAL A 134 -3.84 -25.00 -2.38
N ALA A 135 -4.90 -25.80 -2.53
CA ALA A 135 -4.88 -26.95 -3.43
C ALA A 135 -4.58 -26.52 -4.89
N GLY A 136 -5.14 -25.40 -5.32
CA GLY A 136 -4.83 -24.81 -6.63
C GLY A 136 -3.36 -24.40 -6.78
N ILE A 137 -2.78 -23.69 -5.79
CA ILE A 137 -1.34 -23.39 -5.75
C ILE A 137 -0.53 -24.67 -5.86
N ASN A 138 -0.84 -25.67 -5.05
CA ASN A 138 -0.13 -26.94 -5.00
C ASN A 138 -0.26 -27.74 -6.31
N ALA A 139 -1.39 -27.62 -7.01
CA ALA A 139 -1.55 -28.23 -8.33
C ALA A 139 -0.57 -27.62 -9.35
N PHE A 140 -0.36 -26.30 -9.34
CA PHE A 140 0.63 -25.66 -10.19
C PHE A 140 2.06 -26.02 -9.78
N VAL A 141 2.38 -26.05 -8.49
CA VAL A 141 3.69 -26.51 -7.99
C VAL A 141 3.98 -27.93 -8.51
N ALA A 142 2.99 -28.84 -8.48
CA ALA A 142 3.14 -30.20 -9.02
C ALA A 142 3.45 -30.21 -10.52
N LEU A 143 2.87 -29.29 -11.30
CA LEU A 143 3.20 -29.16 -12.73
C LEU A 143 4.66 -28.74 -12.94
N THR A 144 5.22 -27.87 -12.09
CA THR A 144 6.64 -27.48 -12.21
C THR A 144 7.61 -28.62 -11.88
N GLU A 145 7.19 -29.62 -11.12
CA GLU A 145 7.98 -30.81 -10.81
C GLU A 145 8.07 -31.75 -12.01
N THR A 146 6.97 -31.86 -12.77
CA THR A 146 6.88 -32.71 -13.98
C THR A 146 7.33 -31.99 -15.25
N ASP A 147 7.14 -30.67 -15.31
CA ASP A 147 7.56 -29.81 -16.42
C ASP A 147 8.35 -28.60 -15.89
N PRO A 148 9.67 -28.73 -15.71
CA PRO A 148 10.52 -27.63 -15.19
C PRO A 148 10.59 -26.40 -16.09
N SER A 149 10.07 -26.42 -17.31
CA SER A 149 9.98 -25.24 -18.16
C SER A 149 8.98 -24.20 -17.62
N ARG A 150 8.04 -24.65 -16.79
CA ARG A 150 7.05 -23.79 -16.10
C ARG A 150 7.58 -23.08 -14.86
N LEU A 151 8.82 -23.41 -14.46
CA LEU A 151 9.42 -22.83 -13.25
C LEU A 151 9.96 -21.44 -13.55
N PRO A 152 9.49 -20.36 -12.84
CA PRO A 152 10.03 -19.02 -12.99
C PRO A 152 11.55 -18.97 -12.87
N PRO A 153 12.24 -18.09 -13.64
CA PRO A 153 13.69 -18.10 -13.74
C PRO A 153 14.41 -17.76 -12.42
N GLU A 154 13.75 -17.10 -11.48
CA GLU A 154 14.28 -16.78 -10.16
C GLU A 154 14.65 -18.04 -9.35
N PHE A 155 13.86 -19.10 -9.47
CA PHE A 155 14.16 -20.38 -8.82
C PHE A 155 15.48 -20.99 -9.36
N LYS A 156 15.74 -20.83 -10.64
CA LYS A 156 17.01 -21.26 -11.25
C LYS A 156 18.17 -20.36 -10.81
N ALA A 157 17.94 -19.03 -10.78
CA ALA A 157 18.95 -18.06 -10.38
C ALA A 157 19.40 -18.24 -8.92
N LEU A 158 18.50 -18.68 -8.04
CA LEU A 158 18.72 -18.91 -6.62
C LEU A 158 18.94 -20.38 -6.27
N ASP A 159 18.82 -21.29 -7.26
CA ASP A 159 19.01 -22.73 -7.14
C ASP A 159 18.20 -23.36 -5.99
N TYR A 160 16.86 -23.16 -6.01
CA TYR A 160 15.93 -23.83 -5.10
C TYR A 160 14.59 -24.14 -5.77
N ARG A 161 13.68 -24.79 -5.08
CA ARG A 161 12.35 -25.19 -5.59
C ARG A 161 11.24 -24.60 -4.74
N PRO A 162 10.05 -24.34 -5.33
CA PRO A 162 8.89 -23.90 -4.56
C PRO A 162 8.45 -24.97 -3.56
N ALA A 163 7.95 -24.54 -2.42
CA ALA A 163 7.40 -25.42 -1.40
C ALA A 163 5.92 -25.68 -1.62
N ARG A 164 5.42 -26.81 -1.08
CA ARG A 164 3.98 -27.07 -0.94
C ARG A 164 3.42 -26.19 0.20
N TRP A 165 2.21 -25.69 0.00
CA TRP A 165 1.49 -24.87 0.96
C TRP A 165 0.56 -25.76 1.82
N ALA A 166 0.34 -25.36 3.07
CA ALA A 166 -0.78 -25.77 3.89
C ALA A 166 -1.83 -24.66 3.97
N ALA A 167 -3.10 -25.01 4.12
CA ALA A 167 -4.17 -24.00 4.22
C ALA A 167 -3.97 -23.06 5.40
N GLU A 168 -3.41 -23.56 6.50
CA GLU A 168 -3.08 -22.78 7.69
C GLU A 168 -2.02 -21.71 7.43
N ASP A 169 -1.16 -21.85 6.41
CA ASP A 169 -0.17 -20.85 6.07
C ASP A 169 -0.83 -19.49 5.76
N VAL A 170 -2.02 -19.51 5.12
CA VAL A 170 -2.82 -18.32 4.79
C VAL A 170 -3.20 -17.52 6.04
N VAL A 171 -3.50 -18.19 7.14
CA VAL A 171 -3.97 -17.54 8.37
C VAL A 171 -2.93 -17.47 9.50
N ARG A 172 -1.84 -18.24 9.43
CA ARG A 172 -0.75 -18.15 10.41
C ARG A 172 0.19 -16.98 10.18
N ILE A 173 0.35 -16.58 8.92
CA ILE A 173 1.22 -15.45 8.55
C ILE A 173 0.49 -14.15 8.85
N ARG A 174 1.04 -13.35 9.78
CA ARG A 174 0.46 -12.08 10.22
C ARG A 174 1.28 -10.86 9.83
N SER A 175 2.55 -11.04 9.59
CA SER A 175 3.55 -9.98 9.47
C SER A 175 3.59 -9.27 8.12
N HIS A 176 2.59 -9.43 7.23
CA HIS A 176 2.51 -8.74 5.94
C HIS A 176 1.48 -7.59 5.90
N GLY A 177 0.90 -7.25 7.05
CA GLY A 177 -0.02 -6.12 7.18
C GLY A 177 0.67 -4.76 7.26
N LEU A 178 -0.11 -3.74 7.55
CA LEU A 178 0.34 -2.36 7.73
C LEU A 178 0.33 -1.99 9.22
N TRP A 179 1.43 -2.27 9.89
CA TRP A 179 1.62 -2.02 11.32
C TRP A 179 2.60 -0.88 11.51
N ARG A 180 2.41 -0.02 12.49
CA ARG A 180 3.32 1.08 12.76
C ARG A 180 3.16 1.74 14.13
N ASN A 181 2.19 1.33 14.94
CA ASN A 181 1.90 2.03 16.20
C ASN A 181 3.10 2.00 17.15
N VAL A 182 3.68 0.83 17.42
CA VAL A 182 4.87 0.72 18.27
C VAL A 182 6.09 1.51 17.73
N ILE A 183 6.19 1.72 16.42
CA ILE A 183 7.24 2.56 15.83
C ILE A 183 7.05 4.02 16.24
N SER A 184 5.80 4.50 16.21
CA SER A 184 5.44 5.86 16.64
C SER A 184 5.62 6.05 18.14
N GLU A 185 5.28 5.05 18.96
CA GLU A 185 5.50 5.07 20.40
C GLU A 185 6.99 5.24 20.75
N VAL A 186 7.88 4.44 20.12
CA VAL A 186 9.33 4.53 20.32
C VAL A 186 9.86 5.89 19.84
N ALA A 187 9.41 6.38 18.69
CA ALA A 187 9.84 7.68 18.18
C ALA A 187 9.43 8.81 19.15
N ARG A 188 8.19 8.75 19.67
CA ARG A 188 7.69 9.73 20.65
C ARG A 188 8.42 9.65 21.98
N ALA A 189 8.70 8.45 22.47
CA ALA A 189 9.48 8.27 23.68
C ALA A 189 10.91 8.86 23.53
N ARG A 190 11.56 8.67 22.39
CA ARG A 190 12.88 9.27 22.11
C ARG A 190 12.83 10.79 22.05
N SER A 191 11.77 11.34 21.40
CA SER A 191 11.53 12.80 21.40
C SER A 191 11.35 13.32 22.84
N ALA A 192 10.54 12.63 23.64
CA ALA A 192 10.30 13.02 25.06
C ALA A 192 11.55 12.93 25.93
N CYS A 193 12.45 11.97 25.65
CA CYS A 193 13.73 11.83 26.37
C CYS A 193 14.69 12.97 26.06
N ARG A 194 14.82 13.38 24.81
CA ARG A 194 15.83 14.37 24.37
C ARG A 194 15.32 15.80 24.41
N GLY A 195 14.02 15.99 24.25
CA GLY A 195 13.34 17.27 24.24
C GLY A 195 12.07 17.22 25.09
N SER A 196 10.92 17.32 24.44
CA SER A 196 9.61 17.27 25.10
C SER A 196 8.54 16.60 24.23
N LEU A 197 7.41 16.22 24.84
CA LEU A 197 6.22 15.76 24.12
C LEU A 197 5.58 16.87 23.29
N GLU A 198 5.76 18.14 23.68
CA GLU A 198 5.29 19.29 22.89
C GLU A 198 6.12 19.43 21.60
N GLU A 199 7.45 19.29 21.68
CA GLU A 199 8.33 19.31 20.50
C GLU A 199 8.07 18.10 19.58
N ASP A 200 7.62 16.95 20.11
CA ASP A 200 7.21 15.80 19.27
C ASP A 200 6.03 16.13 18.34
N GLN A 201 5.17 17.10 18.68
CA GLN A 201 4.11 17.56 17.79
C GLN A 201 4.67 18.15 16.47
N LEU A 202 5.92 18.63 16.46
CA LEU A 202 6.59 19.06 15.24
C LEU A 202 6.91 17.87 14.30
N ARG A 203 7.04 16.67 14.85
CA ARG A 203 7.21 15.44 14.07
C ARG A 203 5.91 14.96 13.44
N SER A 204 4.84 14.93 14.22
CA SER A 204 3.52 14.45 13.82
C SER A 204 2.44 15.04 14.75
N PRO A 205 1.77 16.12 14.34
CA PRO A 205 0.65 16.66 15.10
C PRO A 205 -0.43 15.60 15.28
N LEU A 206 -0.95 15.49 16.49
CA LEU A 206 -2.03 14.56 16.82
C LEU A 206 -3.39 15.17 16.43
N GLU A 207 -4.26 14.35 15.87
CA GLU A 207 -5.62 14.70 15.45
C GLU A 207 -6.63 13.67 15.98
N PRO A 208 -7.73 14.09 16.64
CA PRO A 208 -7.93 15.46 17.12
C PRO A 208 -6.82 15.90 18.09
N PRO A 209 -6.66 17.20 18.37
CA PRO A 209 -5.59 17.68 19.25
C PRO A 209 -5.60 16.95 20.58
N HIS A 210 -4.47 16.38 20.96
CA HIS A 210 -4.31 15.56 22.15
C HIS A 210 -2.93 15.81 22.77
N ALA A 211 -2.88 15.82 24.11
CA ALA A 211 -1.63 15.91 24.87
C ALA A 211 -1.29 14.52 25.42
N PRO A 212 -0.27 13.83 24.89
CA PRO A 212 0.14 12.52 25.39
C PRO A 212 0.56 12.60 26.87
N VAL A 213 0.21 11.56 27.62
CA VAL A 213 0.58 11.48 29.04
C VAL A 213 1.62 10.38 29.22
N VAL A 214 2.75 10.73 29.83
CA VAL A 214 3.77 9.72 30.18
C VAL A 214 3.18 8.75 31.21
N PRO A 215 3.09 7.44 30.92
CA PRO A 215 2.54 6.46 31.84
C PRO A 215 3.34 6.41 33.17
N GLU A 216 2.63 6.23 34.27
CA GLU A 216 3.29 6.10 35.57
C GLU A 216 4.23 4.89 35.59
N GLY A 217 5.49 5.10 35.95
CA GLY A 217 6.55 4.08 35.97
C GLY A 217 7.32 3.94 34.66
N PHE A 218 6.99 4.71 33.64
CA PHE A 218 7.75 4.77 32.39
C PHE A 218 8.72 5.95 32.41
N ASP A 219 9.97 5.66 32.12
CA ASP A 219 11.01 6.67 31.81
C ASP A 219 11.26 6.65 30.30
N PRO A 220 10.93 7.71 29.56
CA PRO A 220 11.15 7.79 28.12
C PRO A 220 12.62 7.53 27.70
N CYS A 221 13.57 7.86 28.57
CA CYS A 221 15.00 7.61 28.31
C CYS A 221 15.43 6.16 28.53
N SER A 222 14.55 5.32 29.04
CA SER A 222 14.83 3.91 29.27
C SER A 222 14.65 3.03 28.04
N VAL A 223 14.14 3.57 26.90
CA VAL A 223 13.91 2.80 25.66
C VAL A 223 15.24 2.45 25.01
N PRO A 224 15.59 1.15 24.87
CA PRO A 224 16.88 0.77 24.32
C PRO A 224 17.04 1.15 22.85
N GLU A 225 18.27 1.39 22.43
CA GLU A 225 18.60 1.38 21.01
C GLU A 225 18.37 -0.04 20.45
N GLY A 226 17.79 -0.15 19.25
CA GLY A 226 17.50 -1.45 18.63
C GLY A 226 16.30 -2.20 19.21
N VAL A 227 15.51 -1.61 20.13
CA VAL A 227 14.32 -2.26 20.73
C VAL A 227 13.35 -2.82 19.69
N LEU A 228 13.26 -2.21 18.51
CA LEU A 228 12.38 -2.63 17.42
C LEU A 228 13.05 -3.53 16.38
N ASP A 229 14.32 -3.91 16.49
CA ASP A 229 15.04 -4.62 15.42
C ASP A 229 14.37 -5.94 15.05
N SER A 230 13.94 -6.73 16.02
CA SER A 230 13.21 -7.98 15.78
C SER A 230 11.85 -7.73 15.12
N TYR A 231 11.10 -6.75 15.59
CA TYR A 231 9.81 -6.35 15.00
C TYR A 231 9.97 -5.89 13.55
N LEU A 232 10.98 -5.07 13.29
CA LEU A 232 11.27 -4.56 11.94
C LEU A 232 11.72 -5.68 11.00
N LEU A 233 12.53 -6.63 11.45
CA LEU A 233 12.89 -7.81 10.65
C LEU A 233 11.66 -8.66 10.33
N ALA A 234 10.77 -8.91 11.30
CA ALA A 234 9.56 -9.68 11.11
C ALA A 234 8.60 -9.05 10.10
N THR A 235 8.48 -7.72 10.08
CA THR A 235 7.55 -6.97 9.23
C THR A 235 8.12 -6.46 7.92
N SER A 236 9.44 -6.67 7.66
CA SER A 236 10.13 -6.24 6.43
C SER A 236 9.86 -7.13 5.24
N ALA A 237 9.92 -6.57 4.05
CA ALA A 237 10.11 -7.34 2.83
C ALA A 237 11.50 -8.03 2.83
N VAL A 238 11.65 -9.05 1.98
CA VAL A 238 12.96 -9.67 1.75
C VAL A 238 13.71 -8.82 0.73
N THR A 239 14.90 -8.39 1.10
CA THR A 239 15.82 -7.67 0.21
C THR A 239 17.11 -8.44 0.09
N PHE A 240 17.68 -8.50 -1.11
CA PHE A 240 18.86 -9.31 -1.39
C PHE A 240 20.04 -8.44 -1.79
N LYS A 241 21.21 -8.76 -1.23
CA LYS A 241 22.51 -8.24 -1.70
C LYS A 241 23.54 -9.36 -1.72
N ARG A 242 24.70 -9.14 -2.32
CA ARG A 242 25.85 -10.03 -2.17
C ARG A 242 26.86 -9.46 -1.16
N SER A 243 27.28 -10.29 -0.26
CA SER A 243 28.37 -9.99 0.68
C SER A 243 29.34 -11.17 0.72
N GLY A 244 30.61 -10.94 0.40
CA GLY A 244 31.61 -12.03 0.36
C GLY A 244 31.28 -13.18 -0.60
N GLY A 245 30.48 -12.93 -1.65
CA GLY A 245 30.05 -13.96 -2.61
C GLY A 245 28.79 -14.73 -2.21
N GLN A 246 28.29 -14.54 -0.98
CA GLN A 246 27.06 -15.15 -0.45
C GLN A 246 25.86 -14.18 -0.57
N LEU A 247 24.66 -14.75 -0.58
CA LEU A 247 23.45 -13.96 -0.39
C LEU A 247 23.40 -13.38 1.01
N ALA A 248 23.05 -12.12 1.13
CA ALA A 248 22.87 -11.43 2.38
C ALA A 248 21.58 -10.60 2.37
N LEU A 249 21.03 -10.36 3.55
CA LEU A 249 19.91 -9.45 3.75
C LEU A 249 20.41 -8.00 3.64
N ALA A 250 19.77 -7.17 2.83
CA ALA A 250 19.98 -5.73 2.86
C ALA A 250 19.12 -5.14 3.98
N GLN A 251 19.75 -4.57 4.99
CA GLN A 251 19.04 -3.88 6.07
C GLN A 251 18.87 -2.40 5.73
N GLU A 252 17.64 -1.90 5.88
CA GLU A 252 17.36 -0.47 5.78
C GLU A 252 17.39 0.16 7.18
N PRO A 253 17.93 1.39 7.32
CA PRO A 253 17.86 2.13 8.57
C PRO A 253 16.40 2.33 9.04
N LEU A 254 16.21 2.36 10.38
CA LEU A 254 14.87 2.56 10.99
C LEU A 254 14.19 3.83 10.47
N GLU A 255 14.94 4.93 10.35
CA GLU A 255 14.42 6.22 9.89
C GLU A 255 13.91 6.16 8.44
N ALA A 256 14.57 5.40 7.58
CA ALA A 256 14.11 5.18 6.20
C ALA A 256 12.79 4.43 6.19
N ARG A 257 12.66 3.41 7.04
CA ARG A 257 11.44 2.61 7.17
C ARG A 257 10.26 3.39 7.77
N VAL A 258 10.51 4.19 8.81
CA VAL A 258 9.49 5.09 9.39
C VAL A 258 8.96 6.04 8.31
N ARG A 259 9.84 6.57 7.48
CA ARG A 259 9.46 7.45 6.37
C ARG A 259 8.64 6.71 5.31
N ASP A 260 9.04 5.51 4.90
CA ASP A 260 8.34 4.72 3.90
C ASP A 260 6.93 4.32 4.36
N LEU A 261 6.78 3.97 5.63
CA LEU A 261 5.48 3.70 6.24
C LEU A 261 4.57 4.94 6.23
N ARG A 262 5.13 6.15 6.40
CA ARG A 262 4.37 7.41 6.32
C ARG A 262 4.02 7.84 4.90
N SER A 263 4.78 7.38 3.90
CA SER A 263 4.51 7.65 2.49
C SER A 263 3.41 6.75 1.92
N ALA A 264 3.15 5.60 2.55
CA ALA A 264 2.05 4.73 2.20
C ALA A 264 0.71 5.42 2.49
N GLY A 265 -0.25 5.21 1.63
CA GLY A 265 -1.56 5.82 1.78
C GLY A 265 -2.56 5.19 0.83
N SER A 266 -3.62 5.88 0.51
CA SER A 266 -4.61 5.50 -0.50
C SER A 266 -5.59 6.66 -0.68
N ASN A 267 -6.35 6.67 -1.78
CA ASN A 267 -7.55 7.49 -1.88
C ASN A 267 -8.73 6.63 -2.29
N ASN A 268 -9.91 6.97 -1.82
CA ASN A 268 -11.13 6.49 -2.40
C ASN A 268 -12.25 7.53 -2.28
N TRP A 269 -13.24 7.41 -3.15
CA TRP A 269 -14.47 8.20 -3.06
C TRP A 269 -15.64 7.50 -3.73
N VAL A 270 -16.82 7.88 -3.29
CA VAL A 270 -18.10 7.51 -3.91
C VAL A 270 -18.92 8.75 -4.16
N VAL A 271 -19.61 8.80 -5.31
CA VAL A 271 -20.48 9.90 -5.73
C VAL A 271 -21.87 9.34 -5.97
N ALA A 272 -22.88 10.00 -5.42
CA ALA A 272 -24.28 9.58 -5.52
C ALA A 272 -24.88 9.82 -6.91
N PRO A 273 -25.94 9.09 -7.30
CA PRO A 273 -26.58 9.18 -8.61
C PRO A 273 -26.98 10.58 -9.03
N GLU A 274 -27.53 11.37 -8.10
CA GLU A 274 -28.01 12.75 -8.35
C GLU A 274 -26.88 13.73 -8.66
N ARG A 275 -25.64 13.36 -8.38
CA ARG A 275 -24.45 14.14 -8.70
C ARG A 275 -23.69 13.61 -9.92
N SER A 276 -24.00 12.42 -10.40
CA SER A 276 -23.32 11.81 -11.54
C SER A 276 -24.01 12.13 -12.87
N GLU A 277 -23.26 12.16 -13.98
CA GLU A 277 -23.81 12.37 -15.32
C GLU A 277 -24.72 11.21 -15.76
N THR A 278 -24.39 9.99 -15.36
CA THR A 278 -25.13 8.78 -15.78
C THR A 278 -26.34 8.46 -14.93
N GLY A 279 -26.54 9.18 -13.81
CA GLY A 279 -27.59 8.85 -12.85
C GLY A 279 -27.32 7.54 -12.09
N ARG A 280 -26.08 7.05 -12.10
CA ARG A 280 -25.60 5.89 -11.32
C ARG A 280 -24.50 6.33 -10.38
N PRO A 281 -24.26 5.62 -9.26
CA PRO A 281 -23.11 5.94 -8.40
C PRO A 281 -21.80 5.78 -9.16
N ILE A 282 -20.80 6.59 -8.79
CA ILE A 282 -19.41 6.40 -9.22
C ILE A 282 -18.59 6.01 -7.99
N LEU A 283 -17.77 4.95 -8.11
CA LEU A 283 -16.80 4.58 -7.11
C LEU A 283 -15.40 4.62 -7.71
N ALA A 284 -14.47 5.28 -7.02
CA ALA A 284 -13.05 5.29 -7.36
C ALA A 284 -12.22 4.83 -6.16
N ASP A 285 -11.17 4.04 -6.45
CA ASP A 285 -10.23 3.56 -5.43
C ASP A 285 -8.82 3.45 -6.03
N ASP A 286 -7.81 3.95 -5.30
CA ASP A 286 -6.40 3.84 -5.66
C ASP A 286 -5.53 3.64 -4.41
N PRO A 287 -5.26 2.37 -4.02
CA PRO A 287 -4.42 2.06 -2.88
C PRO A 287 -2.95 2.37 -3.16
N HIS A 288 -2.35 3.21 -2.33
CA HIS A 288 -0.93 3.55 -2.42
C HIS A 288 -0.11 2.60 -1.54
N ARG A 289 0.86 1.96 -2.18
CA ARG A 289 1.77 1.01 -1.51
C ARG A 289 3.19 1.22 -2.04
N SER A 290 4.17 0.69 -1.31
CA SER A 290 5.52 0.57 -1.86
C SER A 290 5.46 -0.17 -3.19
N HIS A 291 6.07 0.43 -4.21
CA HIS A 291 6.15 -0.18 -5.53
C HIS A 291 7.08 -1.38 -5.51
N ALA A 292 6.65 -2.46 -6.10
CA ALA A 292 7.39 -3.72 -6.15
C ALA A 292 7.32 -4.35 -7.55
N LEU A 293 8.31 -5.15 -7.84
CA LEU A 293 8.39 -6.01 -9.02
C LEU A 293 8.64 -7.44 -8.54
N PRO A 294 7.70 -8.37 -8.73
CA PRO A 294 6.36 -8.21 -9.33
C PRO A 294 5.41 -7.30 -8.53
N SER A 295 4.32 -6.84 -9.18
CA SER A 295 3.30 -6.01 -8.55
C SER A 295 2.76 -6.60 -7.25
N LEU A 296 2.43 -5.75 -6.27
CA LEU A 296 1.73 -6.17 -5.06
C LEU A 296 0.32 -6.69 -5.38
N ARG A 297 -0.42 -5.98 -6.22
CA ARG A 297 -1.80 -6.31 -6.53
C ARG A 297 -1.90 -7.30 -7.68
N TYR A 298 -2.88 -8.20 -7.57
CA TYR A 298 -3.22 -9.19 -8.56
C TYR A 298 -4.71 -9.11 -8.86
N ILE A 299 -5.04 -8.82 -10.12
CA ILE A 299 -6.43 -8.71 -10.57
C ILE A 299 -6.91 -10.09 -10.97
N ALA A 300 -8.13 -10.46 -10.55
CA ALA A 300 -8.79 -11.69 -10.97
C ALA A 300 -10.30 -11.51 -11.04
N HIS A 301 -10.95 -12.26 -11.94
CA HIS A 301 -12.39 -12.38 -12.05
C HIS A 301 -12.78 -13.81 -11.67
N LEU A 302 -13.62 -13.95 -10.65
CA LEU A 302 -14.15 -15.24 -10.18
C LEU A 302 -15.61 -15.34 -10.56
N ASN A 303 -15.96 -16.33 -11.39
CA ASN A 303 -17.33 -16.60 -11.80
C ASN A 303 -17.70 -18.05 -11.54
N ALA A 304 -18.75 -18.24 -10.75
CA ALA A 304 -19.39 -19.51 -10.43
C ALA A 304 -20.90 -19.26 -10.18
N PRO A 305 -21.76 -20.28 -10.06
CA PRO A 305 -23.21 -20.07 -9.96
C PRO A 305 -23.68 -19.14 -8.85
N ASP A 306 -22.97 -19.02 -7.76
CA ASP A 306 -23.24 -18.17 -6.59
C ASP A 306 -22.15 -17.14 -6.31
N LEU A 307 -21.25 -16.93 -7.25
CA LEU A 307 -20.11 -16.03 -7.12
C LEU A 307 -19.78 -15.40 -8.48
N ASN A 308 -19.88 -14.07 -8.57
CA ASN A 308 -19.44 -13.35 -9.75
C ASN A 308 -18.81 -12.01 -9.31
N VAL A 309 -17.49 -11.99 -9.12
CA VAL A 309 -16.74 -10.86 -8.54
C VAL A 309 -15.44 -10.64 -9.27
N ILE A 310 -15.13 -9.38 -9.57
CA ILE A 310 -13.87 -8.96 -10.20
C ILE A 310 -13.22 -7.83 -9.42
N GLY A 311 -11.90 -7.81 -9.44
CA GLY A 311 -11.10 -6.74 -8.86
C GLY A 311 -9.71 -7.19 -8.47
N ALA A 312 -9.10 -6.45 -7.55
CA ALA A 312 -7.73 -6.71 -7.07
C ALA A 312 -7.73 -7.30 -5.66
N GLY A 313 -6.80 -8.22 -5.46
CA GLY A 313 -6.40 -8.79 -4.17
C GLY A 313 -4.89 -8.92 -4.09
N GLU A 314 -4.41 -9.72 -3.15
CA GLU A 314 -3.02 -10.14 -3.06
C GLU A 314 -2.86 -11.56 -3.62
N PRO A 315 -1.79 -11.86 -4.40
CA PRO A 315 -1.69 -13.16 -5.09
C PRO A 315 -1.54 -14.37 -4.15
N ALA A 316 -1.17 -14.13 -2.89
CA ALA A 316 -1.00 -15.18 -1.87
C ALA A 316 -2.28 -15.47 -1.06
N LEU A 317 -3.39 -14.79 -1.35
CA LEU A 317 -4.64 -14.86 -0.58
C LEU A 317 -5.83 -15.10 -1.51
N PRO A 318 -6.84 -15.90 -1.08
CA PRO A 318 -8.08 -16.02 -1.83
C PRO A 318 -8.95 -14.76 -1.66
N GLY A 319 -9.79 -14.51 -2.65
CA GLY A 319 -10.78 -13.44 -2.64
C GLY A 319 -10.36 -12.18 -3.37
N ILE A 320 -11.24 -11.19 -3.32
CA ILE A 320 -11.10 -9.87 -3.96
C ILE A 320 -11.31 -8.80 -2.90
N SER A 321 -10.30 -7.97 -2.67
CA SER A 321 -10.34 -6.94 -1.61
C SER A 321 -10.89 -5.60 -2.09
N ILE A 322 -10.73 -5.29 -3.38
CA ILE A 322 -11.14 -4.03 -4.02
C ILE A 322 -11.74 -4.39 -5.37
N GLY A 323 -12.98 -4.02 -5.61
CA GLY A 323 -13.65 -4.40 -6.87
C GLY A 323 -15.16 -4.27 -6.83
N HIS A 324 -15.80 -5.16 -7.56
CA HIS A 324 -17.27 -5.22 -7.59
C HIS A 324 -17.77 -6.65 -7.86
N ASN A 325 -18.99 -6.91 -7.46
CA ASN A 325 -19.78 -8.04 -7.92
C ASN A 325 -20.94 -7.54 -8.82
N GLU A 326 -21.97 -8.35 -9.03
CA GLU A 326 -23.13 -7.99 -9.86
C GLU A 326 -23.96 -6.85 -9.27
N ARG A 327 -23.89 -6.60 -7.96
CA ARG A 327 -24.76 -5.68 -7.24
C ARG A 327 -24.05 -4.53 -6.55
N ILE A 328 -22.87 -4.77 -6.02
CA ILE A 328 -22.13 -3.79 -5.20
C ILE A 328 -20.72 -3.59 -5.72
N ALA A 329 -20.21 -2.39 -5.49
CA ALA A 329 -18.81 -2.01 -5.62
C ALA A 329 -18.24 -1.64 -4.24
N PHE A 330 -16.97 -1.96 -4.02
CA PHE A 330 -16.28 -1.75 -2.76
C PHE A 330 -14.81 -1.37 -2.97
N GLY A 331 -14.31 -0.52 -2.10
CA GLY A 331 -12.93 -0.05 -2.10
C GLY A 331 -12.45 0.25 -0.69
N LEU A 332 -11.13 0.29 -0.50
CA LEU A 332 -10.53 0.47 0.81
C LEU A 332 -9.34 1.41 0.82
N THR A 333 -9.18 2.13 1.94
CA THR A 333 -7.97 2.91 2.24
C THR A 333 -7.56 2.67 3.70
N ILE A 334 -6.28 2.86 4.02
CA ILE A 334 -5.81 2.72 5.39
C ILE A 334 -6.62 3.63 6.33
N PHE A 335 -7.19 3.02 7.36
CA PHE A 335 -7.76 3.70 8.52
C PHE A 335 -6.77 3.61 9.67
N ALA A 336 -6.29 4.72 10.20
CA ALA A 336 -5.17 4.74 11.14
C ALA A 336 -5.60 4.34 12.57
N MET A 337 -6.25 3.18 12.70
CA MET A 337 -6.61 2.58 13.98
C MET A 337 -5.36 2.09 14.71
N ASP A 338 -5.26 2.41 15.98
CA ASP A 338 -4.17 1.95 16.83
C ASP A 338 -4.42 0.54 17.36
N GLN A 339 -3.63 -0.42 16.82
CA GLN A 339 -3.80 -1.85 17.03
C GLN A 339 -2.60 -2.51 17.73
N GLU A 340 -1.65 -1.72 18.22
CA GLU A 340 -0.42 -2.22 18.86
C GLU A 340 -0.07 -1.40 20.09
N ASP A 341 0.62 -2.02 21.04
CA ASP A 341 1.27 -1.37 22.17
C ASP A 341 2.62 -2.00 22.47
N LEU A 342 3.60 -1.17 22.84
CA LEU A 342 4.88 -1.62 23.37
C LEU A 342 4.83 -1.66 24.89
N LEU A 343 5.01 -2.86 25.46
CA LEU A 343 5.01 -3.06 26.90
C LEU A 343 6.43 -3.36 27.39
N PHE A 344 6.74 -2.95 28.61
CA PHE A 344 7.96 -3.36 29.28
C PHE A 344 7.68 -3.98 30.65
N TYR A 345 8.56 -4.90 31.07
CA TYR A 345 8.43 -5.62 32.34
C TYR A 345 9.74 -5.64 33.10
N ASP A 346 9.64 -5.61 34.42
CA ASP A 346 10.74 -6.05 35.27
C ASP A 346 10.97 -7.54 35.08
N ARG A 347 12.24 -7.95 35.03
CA ARG A 347 12.69 -9.32 34.77
C ARG A 347 13.60 -9.85 35.87
N GLU A 348 13.44 -11.13 36.18
CA GLU A 348 14.38 -11.90 37.03
C GLU A 348 14.61 -13.29 36.41
N GLY A 349 15.72 -13.47 35.70
CA GLY A 349 16.00 -14.67 34.93
C GLY A 349 14.92 -14.93 33.85
N ASP A 350 14.25 -16.07 33.90
CA ASP A 350 13.15 -16.44 32.99
C ASP A 350 11.77 -16.11 33.56
N ARG A 351 11.69 -15.09 34.43
CA ARG A 351 10.42 -14.62 35.01
C ARG A 351 10.26 -13.13 34.79
N TYR A 352 9.00 -12.67 34.65
CA TYR A 352 8.62 -11.27 34.54
C TYR A 352 7.60 -10.91 35.62
N ARG A 353 7.60 -9.64 36.05
CA ARG A 353 6.68 -9.13 37.08
C ARG A 353 5.32 -8.85 36.47
N TYR A 354 4.27 -9.46 37.04
CA TYR A 354 2.89 -9.13 36.73
C TYR A 354 2.07 -9.01 38.02
N GLN A 355 1.48 -7.83 38.25
CA GLN A 355 0.88 -7.51 39.53
C GLN A 355 1.88 -7.73 40.68
N ASP A 356 1.53 -8.50 41.67
CA ASP A 356 2.35 -8.82 42.86
C ASP A 356 3.11 -10.13 42.76
N ARG A 357 3.14 -10.78 41.63
CA ARG A 357 3.81 -12.08 41.42
C ARG A 357 4.77 -12.09 40.26
N TRP A 358 5.67 -13.06 40.29
CA TRP A 358 6.56 -13.39 39.19
C TRP A 358 5.93 -14.50 38.34
N GLU A 359 5.70 -14.23 37.06
CA GLU A 359 5.25 -15.22 36.07
C GLU A 359 6.43 -15.71 35.23
N SER A 360 6.41 -16.99 34.82
CA SER A 360 7.44 -17.55 33.95
C SER A 360 7.20 -17.13 32.50
N LEU A 361 8.29 -16.83 31.78
CA LEU A 361 8.24 -16.73 30.34
C LEU A 361 7.81 -18.06 29.72
N GLU A 362 6.95 -18.01 28.72
CA GLU A 362 6.75 -19.13 27.82
C GLU A 362 7.89 -19.13 26.80
N ARG A 363 8.66 -20.23 26.75
CA ARG A 363 9.73 -20.39 25.77
C ARG A 363 9.37 -21.51 24.81
N ILE A 364 9.49 -21.20 23.51
CA ILE A 364 9.24 -22.14 22.43
C ILE A 364 10.57 -22.36 21.71
N ASP A 365 11.16 -23.51 21.95
CA ASP A 365 12.36 -23.91 21.25
C ASP A 365 12.01 -24.43 19.86
N THR A 366 12.66 -23.89 18.84
CA THR A 366 12.46 -24.28 17.44
C THR A 366 13.81 -24.32 16.72
N THR A 367 13.84 -25.06 15.63
CA THR A 367 15.04 -25.20 14.80
C THR A 367 14.83 -24.59 13.44
N ILE A 368 15.73 -23.70 13.02
CA ILE A 368 15.75 -23.10 11.69
C ILE A 368 16.72 -23.90 10.83
N ALA A 369 16.20 -24.53 9.78
CA ALA A 369 17.02 -25.18 8.76
C ALA A 369 17.85 -24.14 8.01
N VAL A 370 19.13 -24.45 7.72
CA VAL A 370 20.04 -23.50 7.08
C VAL A 370 20.70 -24.16 5.88
N ARG A 371 20.52 -23.56 4.70
CA ARG A 371 21.18 -24.03 3.47
C ARG A 371 22.71 -23.99 3.64
N GLY A 372 23.36 -25.10 3.39
CA GLY A 372 24.82 -25.19 3.46
C GLY A 372 25.42 -25.15 4.86
N GLY A 373 24.60 -25.17 5.93
CA GLY A 373 25.03 -25.13 7.32
C GLY A 373 24.29 -26.12 8.21
N ALA A 374 24.70 -26.17 9.47
CA ALA A 374 23.94 -26.88 10.49
C ALA A 374 22.67 -26.11 10.85
N PRO A 375 21.57 -26.82 11.19
CA PRO A 375 20.37 -26.16 11.71
C PRO A 375 20.68 -25.34 12.96
N VAL A 376 20.04 -24.17 13.08
CA VAL A 376 20.21 -23.26 14.22
C VAL A 376 19.02 -23.37 15.16
N SER A 377 19.29 -23.69 16.42
CA SER A 377 18.28 -23.68 17.48
C SER A 377 18.04 -22.26 17.97
N VAL A 378 16.79 -21.84 18.05
CA VAL A 378 16.36 -20.55 18.59
C VAL A 378 15.27 -20.78 19.62
N SER A 379 15.30 -19.99 20.70
CA SER A 379 14.30 -20.00 21.75
C SER A 379 13.49 -18.71 21.69
N LEU A 380 12.23 -18.82 21.32
CA LEU A 380 11.29 -17.71 21.21
C LEU A 380 10.65 -17.50 22.58
N ALA A 381 10.67 -16.26 23.08
CA ALA A 381 10.13 -15.91 24.39
C ALA A 381 8.80 -15.15 24.25
N PHE A 382 7.88 -15.46 25.14
CA PHE A 382 6.56 -14.81 25.20
C PHE A 382 6.18 -14.51 26.64
N THR A 383 5.55 -13.36 26.82
CA THR A 383 4.75 -13.07 28.01
C THR A 383 3.28 -13.34 27.73
N ARG A 384 2.44 -13.15 28.71
CA ARG A 384 0.98 -13.22 28.58
C ARG A 384 0.41 -12.23 27.54
N HIS A 385 1.14 -11.14 27.23
CA HIS A 385 0.69 -10.09 26.33
C HIS A 385 1.22 -10.20 24.90
N GLY A 386 2.22 -11.07 24.69
CA GLY A 386 2.75 -11.26 23.35
C GLY A 386 4.24 -11.60 23.29
N PRO A 387 4.83 -11.51 22.09
CA PRO A 387 6.23 -11.82 21.85
C PRO A 387 7.19 -10.83 22.51
N VAL A 388 8.25 -11.35 23.14
CA VAL A 388 9.37 -10.57 23.67
C VAL A 388 10.28 -10.21 22.49
N ILE A 389 10.34 -8.93 22.16
CA ILE A 389 11.14 -8.44 21.03
C ILE A 389 12.56 -7.97 21.42
N PHE A 390 12.77 -7.70 22.72
CA PHE A 390 14.06 -7.29 23.23
C PHE A 390 14.22 -7.72 24.71
N GLU A 391 15.39 -8.26 25.06
CA GLU A 391 15.70 -8.75 26.41
C GLU A 391 16.94 -8.03 26.96
N GLU A 392 16.80 -7.43 28.15
CA GLU A 392 17.89 -6.90 28.99
C GLU A 392 18.04 -7.78 30.23
N GLU A 393 19.06 -7.58 31.01
CA GLU A 393 19.31 -8.37 32.24
C GLU A 393 18.13 -8.28 33.22
N ASN A 394 17.58 -7.08 33.39
CA ASN A 394 16.51 -6.77 34.35
C ASN A 394 15.20 -6.30 33.72
N ARG A 395 15.07 -6.29 32.39
CA ARG A 395 13.90 -5.79 31.68
C ARG A 395 13.59 -6.58 30.41
N LEU A 396 12.30 -6.65 30.06
CA LEU A 396 11.82 -7.19 28.79
C LEU A 396 11.00 -6.14 28.06
N TRP A 397 11.05 -6.19 26.72
CA TRP A 397 10.19 -5.39 25.85
C TRP A 397 9.35 -6.31 24.98
N VAL A 398 8.05 -6.04 24.94
CA VAL A 398 7.05 -6.94 24.40
C VAL A 398 6.09 -6.17 23.50
N VAL A 399 5.78 -6.69 22.32
CA VAL A 399 4.71 -6.15 21.49
C VAL A 399 3.40 -6.87 21.78
N ARG A 400 2.38 -6.09 22.17
CA ARG A 400 1.00 -6.55 22.18
C ARG A 400 0.32 -6.06 20.92
N ALA A 401 -0.21 -6.98 20.10
CA ALA A 401 -0.76 -6.62 18.80
C ALA A 401 -2.11 -7.30 18.57
N ALA A 402 -3.12 -6.51 18.22
CA ALA A 402 -4.46 -7.01 17.90
C ALA A 402 -4.43 -7.94 16.68
N TRP A 403 -3.52 -7.74 15.76
CA TRP A 403 -3.37 -8.59 14.58
C TRP A 403 -2.82 -10.00 14.89
N LEU A 404 -2.47 -10.30 16.14
CA LEU A 404 -2.19 -11.67 16.62
C LEU A 404 -3.44 -12.37 17.20
N GLU A 405 -4.58 -11.68 17.27
CA GLU A 405 -5.84 -12.28 17.73
C GLU A 405 -6.52 -13.14 16.63
N PRO A 406 -7.48 -14.01 16.98
CA PRO A 406 -8.25 -14.76 16.00
C PRO A 406 -9.03 -13.86 15.04
N GLY A 407 -9.09 -14.26 13.76
CA GLY A 407 -9.81 -13.49 12.74
C GLY A 407 -9.04 -12.32 12.14
N MET A 408 -7.74 -12.25 12.41
CA MET A 408 -6.90 -11.11 12.05
C MET A 408 -5.89 -11.41 10.94
N ALA A 409 -6.07 -12.47 10.15
CA ALA A 409 -5.24 -12.67 8.96
C ALA A 409 -5.48 -11.52 7.96
N PRO A 410 -4.43 -10.76 7.59
CA PRO A 410 -4.59 -9.55 6.79
C PRO A 410 -5.29 -9.83 5.46
N TYR A 411 -6.31 -9.03 5.14
CA TYR A 411 -7.15 -9.07 3.92
C TYR A 411 -7.99 -10.35 3.74
N PHE A 412 -7.81 -11.40 4.54
CA PHE A 412 -8.56 -12.65 4.36
C PHE A 412 -10.09 -12.47 4.56
N GLY A 413 -10.51 -11.55 5.42
CA GLY A 413 -11.93 -11.21 5.61
C GLY A 413 -12.66 -10.71 4.36
N SER A 414 -11.94 -10.38 3.27
CA SER A 414 -12.55 -9.97 2.00
C SER A 414 -13.46 -11.04 1.39
N ILE A 415 -13.21 -12.31 1.66
CA ILE A 415 -14.06 -13.43 1.19
C ILE A 415 -15.52 -13.31 1.63
N GLU A 416 -15.82 -12.54 2.67
CA GLU A 416 -17.18 -12.30 3.15
C GLU A 416 -17.83 -11.12 2.44
N TYR A 417 -17.26 -9.92 2.51
CA TYR A 417 -17.93 -8.74 1.97
C TYR A 417 -17.99 -8.71 0.45
N MET A 418 -17.05 -9.32 -0.27
CA MET A 418 -17.09 -9.42 -1.72
C MET A 418 -18.31 -10.19 -2.25
N ARG A 419 -18.98 -10.98 -1.39
CA ARG A 419 -20.20 -11.74 -1.69
C ARG A 419 -21.49 -11.03 -1.23
N ALA A 420 -21.35 -9.86 -0.57
CA ALA A 420 -22.53 -9.10 -0.15
C ALA A 420 -23.31 -8.57 -1.34
N SER A 421 -24.62 -8.45 -1.19
CA SER A 421 -25.54 -7.97 -2.26
C SER A 421 -26.18 -6.62 -1.96
N ASN A 422 -25.95 -6.06 -0.79
CA ASN A 422 -26.50 -4.79 -0.33
C ASN A 422 -25.72 -4.25 0.88
N TRP A 423 -26.01 -2.99 1.27
CA TRP A 423 -25.35 -2.31 2.38
C TRP A 423 -25.37 -3.11 3.70
N ARG A 424 -26.55 -3.64 4.07
CA ARG A 424 -26.69 -4.39 5.32
C ARG A 424 -25.78 -5.62 5.37
N GLY A 425 -25.74 -6.38 4.26
CA GLY A 425 -24.85 -7.54 4.13
C GLY A 425 -23.39 -7.15 4.17
N PHE A 426 -23.03 -6.03 3.51
CA PHE A 426 -21.67 -5.50 3.51
C PHE A 426 -21.22 -5.10 4.92
N VAL A 427 -22.02 -4.32 5.66
CA VAL A 427 -21.74 -3.95 7.05
C VAL A 427 -21.63 -5.19 7.95
N ALA A 428 -22.51 -6.17 7.78
CA ALA A 428 -22.45 -7.41 8.55
C ALA A 428 -21.15 -8.19 8.32
N ALA A 429 -20.62 -8.19 7.11
CA ALA A 429 -19.33 -8.77 6.78
C ALA A 429 -18.16 -7.96 7.38
N LEU A 430 -18.23 -6.62 7.32
CA LEU A 430 -17.22 -5.73 7.91
C LEU A 430 -17.11 -5.88 9.44
N ASN A 431 -18.17 -6.29 10.13
CA ASN A 431 -18.11 -6.60 11.55
C ASN A 431 -17.19 -7.79 11.89
N ARG A 432 -16.77 -8.56 10.87
CA ARG A 432 -15.78 -9.65 10.96
C ARG A 432 -14.42 -9.28 10.38
N TRP A 433 -14.29 -8.07 9.84
CA TRP A 433 -13.02 -7.58 9.33
C TRP A 433 -12.12 -7.15 10.49
N GLY A 434 -10.91 -7.69 10.52
CA GLY A 434 -9.98 -7.41 11.62
C GLY A 434 -8.75 -6.61 11.21
N ALA A 435 -8.07 -7.01 10.13
CA ALA A 435 -6.77 -6.44 9.77
C ALA A 435 -6.50 -6.48 8.24
N PRO A 436 -5.74 -5.47 7.75
CA PRO A 436 -5.43 -4.21 8.42
C PRO A 436 -6.69 -3.39 8.67
N SER A 437 -6.61 -2.37 9.53
CA SER A 437 -7.74 -1.46 9.70
C SER A 437 -7.90 -0.59 8.45
N GLU A 438 -9.12 -0.55 7.90
CA GLU A 438 -9.39 0.09 6.61
C GLU A 438 -10.66 0.94 6.64
N ASN A 439 -10.62 2.09 5.95
CA ASN A 439 -11.80 2.81 5.52
C ASN A 439 -12.43 2.06 4.36
N GLN A 440 -13.67 1.62 4.49
CA GLN A 440 -14.37 0.92 3.42
C GLN A 440 -15.42 1.83 2.80
N VAL A 441 -15.36 2.02 1.48
CA VAL A 441 -16.40 2.70 0.70
C VAL A 441 -17.23 1.67 -0.07
N TYR A 442 -18.49 2.02 -0.26
CA TYR A 442 -19.51 1.17 -0.84
C TYR A 442 -20.36 1.94 -1.85
N ALA A 443 -20.76 1.28 -2.91
CA ALA A 443 -21.83 1.75 -3.79
C ALA A 443 -22.60 0.55 -4.35
N ASP A 444 -23.89 0.72 -4.67
CA ASP A 444 -24.73 -0.35 -5.25
C ASP A 444 -25.55 0.10 -6.46
N ILE A 445 -26.08 -0.90 -7.18
CA ILE A 445 -26.93 -0.67 -8.35
C ILE A 445 -28.30 -0.07 -8.00
N ASP A 446 -28.69 -0.09 -6.73
CA ASP A 446 -29.93 0.53 -6.24
C ASP A 446 -29.74 2.03 -5.96
N GLY A 447 -28.53 2.56 -6.16
CA GLY A 447 -28.19 3.97 -6.07
C GLY A 447 -27.62 4.41 -4.73
N ASN A 448 -27.39 3.48 -3.80
CA ASN A 448 -26.82 3.83 -2.50
C ASN A 448 -25.31 4.00 -2.57
N ILE A 449 -24.79 4.95 -1.77
CA ILE A 449 -23.37 5.10 -1.48
C ILE A 449 -23.15 5.04 0.04
N GLY A 450 -22.03 4.47 0.47
CA GLY A 450 -21.80 4.30 1.88
C GLY A 450 -20.31 4.32 2.28
N TYR A 451 -20.08 4.50 3.57
CA TYR A 451 -18.77 4.45 4.19
C TYR A 451 -18.86 3.81 5.58
N LYS A 452 -17.89 2.95 5.89
CA LYS A 452 -17.68 2.41 7.23
C LYS A 452 -16.22 2.01 7.42
N PRO A 453 -15.52 2.51 8.46
CA PRO A 453 -14.23 1.96 8.84
C PRO A 453 -14.40 0.62 9.56
N ALA A 454 -13.43 -0.25 9.40
CA ALA A 454 -13.41 -1.57 10.02
C ALA A 454 -12.00 -1.95 10.49
N GLY A 455 -11.93 -2.70 11.58
CA GLY A 455 -10.70 -3.15 12.23
C GLY A 455 -10.95 -3.60 13.65
N LEU A 456 -10.04 -4.34 14.26
CA LEU A 456 -10.16 -4.78 15.65
C LEU A 456 -9.52 -3.73 16.58
N LEU A 457 -10.33 -2.89 17.24
CA LEU A 457 -9.86 -1.82 18.11
C LEU A 457 -9.74 -2.27 19.57
N PRO A 458 -8.54 -2.25 20.18
CA PRO A 458 -8.37 -2.54 21.59
C PRO A 458 -9.05 -1.51 22.49
N ARG A 459 -9.72 -1.98 23.55
CA ARG A 459 -10.25 -1.12 24.62
C ARG A 459 -9.19 -0.91 25.69
N ARG A 460 -8.37 0.13 25.54
CA ARG A 460 -7.29 0.47 26.48
C ARG A 460 -7.85 1.06 27.77
N VAL A 461 -7.29 0.61 28.91
CA VAL A 461 -7.61 1.11 30.23
C VAL A 461 -6.46 1.96 30.74
N ASN A 462 -6.76 3.18 31.19
CA ASN A 462 -5.85 4.15 31.82
C ASN A 462 -4.74 4.74 30.94
N TYR A 463 -4.71 4.50 29.62
CA TYR A 463 -3.70 5.06 28.72
C TYR A 463 -4.25 5.26 27.31
N ASP A 464 -3.51 6.01 26.49
CA ASP A 464 -3.93 6.47 25.17
C ASP A 464 -3.29 5.67 24.00
N GLY A 465 -2.34 4.75 24.26
CA GLY A 465 -1.63 3.98 23.24
C GLY A 465 -0.49 4.74 22.53
N LEU A 466 -0.09 5.91 23.05
CA LEU A 466 0.89 6.77 22.38
C LEU A 466 2.32 6.61 22.90
N LEU A 467 2.52 5.93 24.02
CA LEU A 467 3.82 5.70 24.64
C LEU A 467 3.89 4.29 25.23
N PRO A 468 5.09 3.71 25.34
CA PRO A 468 5.28 2.42 25.99
C PRO A 468 4.75 2.40 27.42
N VAL A 469 4.15 1.28 27.83
CA VAL A 469 3.53 1.12 29.15
C VAL A 469 4.13 -0.05 29.94
N PRO A 470 4.15 0.03 31.30
CA PRO A 470 4.44 -1.14 32.12
C PRO A 470 3.45 -2.29 31.85
N GLY A 471 3.96 -3.49 31.62
CA GLY A 471 3.17 -4.71 31.43
C GLY A 471 2.71 -5.36 32.73
N ASP A 472 2.73 -4.62 33.82
CA ASP A 472 2.51 -5.10 35.20
C ASP A 472 1.04 -5.26 35.61
N GLY A 473 0.10 -5.07 34.67
CA GLY A 473 -1.34 -5.22 34.92
C GLY A 473 -2.07 -3.92 35.19
N ARG A 474 -1.39 -2.77 35.25
CA ARG A 474 -2.03 -1.45 35.35
C ARG A 474 -2.60 -0.94 34.04
N TYR A 475 -2.00 -1.34 32.92
CA TYR A 475 -2.29 -0.89 31.56
C TYR A 475 -2.71 -2.09 30.68
N GLU A 476 -4.02 -2.35 30.68
CA GLU A 476 -4.55 -3.55 30.02
C GLU A 476 -5.50 -3.20 28.87
N TRP A 477 -5.65 -4.15 27.95
CA TRP A 477 -6.82 -4.18 27.08
C TRP A 477 -7.93 -4.93 27.82
N ALA A 478 -9.01 -4.23 28.12
CA ALA A 478 -10.15 -4.86 28.80
C ALA A 478 -10.90 -5.84 27.88
N ASP A 479 -10.97 -5.48 26.59
CA ASP A 479 -11.61 -6.24 25.50
C ASP A 479 -11.38 -5.46 24.21
N PHE A 480 -12.18 -5.71 23.18
CA PHE A 480 -12.20 -4.95 21.95
C PHE A 480 -13.53 -4.18 21.80
N HIS A 481 -13.47 -3.05 21.11
CA HIS A 481 -14.65 -2.30 20.74
C HIS A 481 -15.43 -3.05 19.65
N PRO A 482 -16.76 -3.16 19.76
CA PRO A 482 -17.55 -3.68 18.64
C PRO A 482 -17.53 -2.70 17.47
N MET A 483 -17.60 -3.20 16.26
CA MET A 483 -17.60 -2.35 15.06
C MET A 483 -18.82 -1.40 14.96
N SER A 484 -19.85 -1.63 15.77
CA SER A 484 -20.95 -0.68 15.94
C SER A 484 -20.55 0.64 16.60
N ASP A 485 -19.40 0.68 17.31
CA ASP A 485 -18.86 1.92 17.90
C ASP A 485 -18.19 2.82 16.84
N MET A 486 -17.89 2.27 15.66
CA MET A 486 -17.31 3.02 14.55
C MET A 486 -18.39 3.76 13.75
N PRO A 487 -18.07 4.93 13.18
CA PRO A 487 -19.01 5.67 12.36
C PRO A 487 -19.52 4.86 11.18
N GLU A 488 -20.76 5.09 10.79
CA GLU A 488 -21.41 4.50 9.65
C GLU A 488 -22.14 5.60 8.88
N VAL A 489 -21.86 5.71 7.57
CA VAL A 489 -22.48 6.72 6.71
C VAL A 489 -23.14 6.02 5.53
N LEU A 490 -24.44 6.28 5.34
CA LEU A 490 -25.19 5.82 4.18
C LEU A 490 -25.93 7.02 3.56
N ASN A 491 -25.76 7.22 2.26
CA ASN A 491 -26.38 8.28 1.48
C ASN A 491 -26.21 9.68 2.11
N PRO A 492 -24.98 10.18 2.28
CA PRO A 492 -24.74 11.48 2.89
C PRO A 492 -25.37 12.62 2.09
N GLU A 493 -25.94 13.62 2.76
CA GLU A 493 -26.64 14.76 2.15
C GLU A 493 -25.80 15.52 1.12
N LYS A 494 -24.47 15.57 1.29
CA LYS A 494 -23.55 16.20 0.32
C LYS A 494 -23.43 15.43 -0.99
N GLY A 495 -23.98 14.20 -1.06
CA GLY A 495 -24.05 13.36 -2.25
C GLY A 495 -22.70 12.76 -2.65
N TRP A 496 -21.72 12.71 -1.75
CA TRP A 496 -20.43 12.02 -1.93
C TRP A 496 -19.77 11.73 -0.59
N TYR A 497 -18.86 10.76 -0.58
CA TYR A 497 -17.94 10.50 0.53
C TYR A 497 -16.54 10.20 0.00
N ALA A 498 -15.49 10.61 0.72
CA ALA A 498 -14.12 10.40 0.30
C ALA A 498 -13.18 10.21 1.49
N THR A 499 -12.13 9.44 1.30
CA THR A 499 -11.03 9.28 2.25
C THR A 499 -9.68 9.35 1.54
N ALA A 500 -8.69 9.93 2.21
CA ALA A 500 -7.29 9.96 1.79
C ALA A 500 -6.36 9.69 2.99
N ASN A 501 -6.77 8.77 3.86
CA ASN A 501 -6.13 8.42 5.14
C ASN A 501 -6.12 9.57 6.17
N ASN A 502 -6.92 10.58 5.95
CA ASN A 502 -7.16 11.68 6.89
C ASN A 502 -8.06 11.23 8.03
N LEU A 503 -8.16 12.05 9.05
CA LEU A 503 -9.17 11.88 10.11
C LEU A 503 -10.57 11.88 9.48
N THR A 504 -11.30 10.77 9.65
CA THR A 504 -12.67 10.56 9.12
C THR A 504 -13.70 10.41 10.24
N LEU A 505 -13.28 10.56 11.47
CA LEU A 505 -14.20 10.52 12.63
C LEU A 505 -15.05 11.80 12.65
N PRO A 506 -16.35 11.71 12.95
CA PRO A 506 -17.19 12.87 13.19
C PRO A 506 -16.66 13.77 14.33
N GLU A 507 -16.98 15.06 14.30
CA GLU A 507 -16.53 16.02 15.34
C GLU A 507 -17.03 15.65 16.75
N ASP A 508 -18.19 15.02 16.84
CA ASP A 508 -18.81 14.56 18.08
C ASP A 508 -18.42 13.12 18.46
N PHE A 509 -17.47 12.50 17.73
CA PHE A 509 -17.02 11.15 18.03
C PHE A 509 -16.38 11.08 19.43
N PRO A 510 -16.77 10.10 20.28
CA PRO A 510 -16.33 10.02 21.67
C PRO A 510 -14.89 9.50 21.80
N ILE A 511 -13.91 10.20 21.23
CA ILE A 511 -12.50 9.78 21.15
C ILE A 511 -11.87 9.50 22.52
N ASP A 512 -12.32 10.17 23.56
CA ASP A 512 -11.83 9.96 24.94
C ASP A 512 -12.18 8.57 25.49
N THR A 513 -13.23 7.95 24.98
CA THR A 513 -13.69 6.62 25.39
C THR A 513 -13.45 5.56 24.32
N VAL A 514 -13.54 5.92 23.05
CA VAL A 514 -13.27 5.05 21.90
C VAL A 514 -11.99 5.54 21.23
N ARG A 515 -10.85 5.18 21.82
CA ARG A 515 -9.51 5.66 21.42
C ARG A 515 -9.04 4.98 20.16
N VAL A 516 -9.56 5.43 19.01
CA VAL A 516 -9.23 4.86 17.70
C VAL A 516 -7.75 5.06 17.34
N GLY A 517 -7.22 6.23 17.64
CA GLY A 517 -5.87 6.67 17.32
C GLY A 517 -5.83 8.17 17.06
N TYR A 518 -4.64 8.73 16.99
CA TYR A 518 -4.42 10.18 16.87
C TYR A 518 -3.45 10.53 15.74
N GLU A 519 -2.97 9.57 14.97
CA GLU A 519 -1.93 9.77 13.94
C GLU A 519 -2.50 9.56 12.54
N TRP A 520 -2.95 10.65 11.90
CA TRP A 520 -3.56 10.65 10.58
C TRP A 520 -2.66 11.31 9.54
N THR A 521 -2.91 10.98 8.28
CA THR A 521 -2.21 11.65 7.16
C THR A 521 -2.66 13.12 7.08
N ALA A 522 -1.70 14.01 6.81
CA ALA A 522 -1.97 15.43 6.62
C ALA A 522 -3.05 15.68 5.54
N PRO A 523 -3.88 16.72 5.66
CA PRO A 523 -5.13 16.88 4.89
C PRO A 523 -4.94 17.29 3.42
N TRP A 524 -3.71 17.33 2.91
CA TRP A 524 -3.42 17.91 1.60
C TRP A 524 -4.10 17.19 0.44
N ARG A 525 -4.17 15.85 0.47
CA ARG A 525 -4.84 15.04 -0.56
C ARG A 525 -6.35 15.15 -0.46
N ILE A 526 -6.91 14.97 0.75
CA ILE A 526 -8.37 15.06 0.95
C ILE A 526 -8.89 16.44 0.60
N SER A 527 -8.19 17.53 0.93
CA SER A 527 -8.59 18.90 0.56
C SER A 527 -8.73 19.05 -0.95
N ARG A 528 -7.83 18.44 -1.74
CA ARG A 528 -7.95 18.49 -3.20
C ARG A 528 -9.12 17.63 -3.72
N VAL A 529 -9.33 16.46 -3.13
CA VAL A 529 -10.49 15.61 -3.46
C VAL A 529 -11.80 16.37 -3.17
N GLU A 530 -11.90 17.02 -2.03
CA GLU A 530 -13.06 17.82 -1.63
C GLU A 530 -13.30 19.02 -2.54
N GLU A 531 -12.23 19.73 -2.97
CA GLU A 531 -12.36 20.82 -3.96
C GLU A 531 -13.05 20.33 -5.24
N VAL A 532 -12.68 19.15 -5.73
CA VAL A 532 -13.23 18.60 -7.00
C VAL A 532 -14.64 18.04 -6.78
N LEU A 533 -14.87 17.24 -5.73
CA LEU A 533 -16.16 16.61 -5.49
C LEU A 533 -17.25 17.60 -5.06
N SER A 534 -16.86 18.74 -4.48
CA SER A 534 -17.78 19.82 -4.11
C SER A 534 -18.18 20.71 -5.29
N ALA A 535 -17.53 20.55 -6.44
CA ALA A 535 -17.91 21.28 -7.65
C ALA A 535 -19.36 20.98 -8.08
N ALA A 536 -19.95 21.89 -8.86
CA ALA A 536 -21.31 21.74 -9.33
C ALA A 536 -21.46 20.46 -10.20
N PRO A 537 -22.55 19.66 -10.00
CA PRO A 537 -22.80 18.48 -10.84
C PRO A 537 -23.10 18.86 -12.30
N PRO A 538 -23.00 17.93 -13.25
CA PRO A 538 -22.75 16.51 -13.03
C PRO A 538 -21.25 16.18 -12.92
N HIS A 539 -20.91 15.19 -12.08
CA HIS A 539 -19.61 14.55 -12.02
C HIS A 539 -19.57 13.36 -12.99
N ARG A 540 -18.53 13.27 -13.81
CA ARG A 540 -18.38 12.23 -14.81
C ARG A 540 -17.36 11.18 -14.36
N LEU A 541 -17.37 10.00 -14.98
CA LEU A 541 -16.36 8.98 -14.77
C LEU A 541 -14.95 9.53 -15.10
N GLU A 542 -14.83 10.33 -16.18
CA GLU A 542 -13.59 10.99 -16.59
C GLU A 542 -13.08 11.99 -15.55
N ASP A 543 -13.95 12.64 -14.79
CA ASP A 543 -13.56 13.58 -13.73
C ASP A 543 -12.93 12.83 -12.55
N SER A 544 -13.45 11.63 -12.20
CA SER A 544 -12.81 10.72 -11.24
C SER A 544 -11.47 10.19 -11.75
N LEU A 545 -11.37 9.81 -13.02
CA LEU A 545 -10.10 9.42 -13.64
C LEU A 545 -9.08 10.56 -13.65
N ALA A 546 -9.51 11.79 -13.94
CA ALA A 546 -8.67 12.97 -13.89
C ALA A 546 -8.19 13.27 -12.46
N LEU A 547 -9.07 13.11 -11.48
CA LEU A 547 -8.74 13.32 -10.07
C LEU A 547 -7.71 12.31 -9.56
N GLN A 548 -7.81 11.02 -9.93
CA GLN A 548 -6.77 10.02 -9.60
C GLN A 548 -5.39 10.33 -10.21
N ARG A 549 -5.35 11.18 -11.23
CA ARG A 549 -4.14 11.58 -11.97
C ARG A 549 -3.65 12.98 -11.61
N ASP A 550 -4.29 13.65 -10.64
CA ASP A 550 -4.06 15.06 -10.33
C ASP A 550 -2.76 15.25 -9.53
N PHE A 551 -1.86 16.03 -10.09
CA PHE A 551 -0.61 16.47 -9.48
C PHE A 551 -0.70 17.81 -8.75
N THR A 552 -1.90 18.37 -8.61
CA THR A 552 -2.09 19.62 -7.87
C THR A 552 -1.87 19.38 -6.38
N SER A 553 -0.88 20.04 -5.82
CA SER A 553 -0.57 20.03 -4.40
C SER A 553 -1.18 21.27 -3.72
N VAL A 554 -2.18 21.06 -2.89
CA VAL A 554 -2.76 22.12 -2.04
C VAL A 554 -1.68 22.71 -1.13
N LEU A 555 -0.78 21.87 -0.60
CA LEU A 555 0.37 22.30 0.19
C LEU A 555 1.26 23.26 -0.60
N ALA A 556 1.67 22.88 -1.83
CA ALA A 556 2.55 23.71 -2.65
C ALA A 556 1.90 25.03 -3.04
N ARG A 557 0.61 25.01 -3.41
CA ARG A 557 -0.17 26.20 -3.74
C ARG A 557 -0.25 27.18 -2.55
N ARG A 558 -0.55 26.68 -1.35
CA ARG A 558 -0.59 27.49 -0.12
C ARG A 558 0.79 28.01 0.26
N ALA A 559 1.81 27.16 0.21
CA ALA A 559 3.18 27.55 0.53
C ALA A 559 3.71 28.61 -0.45
N SER A 560 3.43 28.51 -1.75
CA SER A 560 3.76 29.51 -2.75
C SER A 560 3.07 30.86 -2.49
N ALA A 561 1.79 30.83 -2.15
CA ALA A 561 1.04 32.03 -1.78
C ALA A 561 1.60 32.69 -0.50
N ALA A 562 1.90 31.89 0.52
CA ALA A 562 2.51 32.34 1.76
C ALA A 562 3.91 32.94 1.54
N LEU A 563 4.75 32.26 0.74
CA LEU A 563 6.08 32.72 0.34
C LEU A 563 6.01 34.08 -0.33
N GLY A 564 5.09 34.28 -1.27
CA GLY A 564 4.91 35.55 -1.97
C GLY A 564 4.54 36.74 -1.07
N ALA A 565 4.08 36.49 0.16
CA ALA A 565 3.76 37.51 1.14
C ALA A 565 4.94 37.91 2.06
N TRP A 566 6.08 37.19 2.00
CA TRP A 566 7.30 37.54 2.72
C TRP A 566 8.02 38.72 2.02
N PRO A 567 8.81 39.49 2.77
CA PRO A 567 9.71 40.46 2.13
C PRO A 567 10.63 39.75 1.12
N ALA A 568 10.83 40.35 -0.03
CA ALA A 568 11.69 39.79 -1.05
C ALA A 568 13.15 39.70 -0.55
N PRO A 569 13.81 38.53 -0.70
CA PRO A 569 15.18 38.31 -0.24
C PRO A 569 16.17 39.27 -0.87
N VAL A 570 17.26 39.57 -0.15
CA VAL A 570 18.32 40.49 -0.64
C VAL A 570 19.38 39.69 -1.41
N GLY A 571 19.70 38.46 -0.98
CA GLY A 571 20.69 37.63 -1.66
C GLY A 571 20.24 37.19 -3.05
N GLU A 572 21.19 37.13 -4.01
CA GLU A 572 20.88 36.86 -5.42
C GLU A 572 20.20 35.52 -5.63
N ASP A 573 20.74 34.42 -5.08
CA ASP A 573 20.18 33.09 -5.27
C ASP A 573 18.86 32.88 -4.51
N ALA A 574 18.74 33.43 -3.29
CA ALA A 574 17.48 33.48 -2.57
C ALA A 574 16.40 34.25 -3.37
N ARG A 575 16.78 35.33 -4.01
CA ARG A 575 15.88 36.16 -4.83
C ARG A 575 15.43 35.41 -6.08
N ARG A 576 16.33 34.70 -6.76
CA ARG A 576 16.00 33.86 -7.91
C ARG A 576 15.04 32.74 -7.53
N ALA A 577 15.30 32.06 -6.40
CA ALA A 577 14.42 31.02 -5.87
C ALA A 577 13.03 31.58 -5.53
N PHE A 578 13.00 32.73 -4.83
CA PHE A 578 11.75 33.40 -4.50
C PHE A 578 10.95 33.78 -5.74
N ASP A 579 11.61 34.35 -6.77
CA ASP A 579 10.95 34.81 -8.00
C ASP A 579 10.39 33.63 -8.83
N LEU A 580 11.03 32.46 -8.80
CA LEU A 580 10.52 31.25 -9.44
C LEU A 580 9.36 30.62 -8.68
N LEU A 581 9.36 30.66 -7.32
CA LEU A 581 8.35 30.02 -6.50
C LEU A 581 7.13 30.91 -6.20
N LYS A 582 7.30 32.26 -6.19
CA LYS A 582 6.15 33.13 -5.95
C LYS A 582 5.15 33.02 -7.11
N GLY A 583 3.89 32.68 -6.77
CA GLY A 583 2.85 32.49 -7.77
C GLY A 583 2.90 31.14 -8.49
N PHE A 584 3.71 30.21 -8.00
CA PHE A 584 3.65 28.81 -8.46
C PHE A 584 2.26 28.23 -8.16
N ASP A 585 1.62 27.64 -9.16
CA ASP A 585 0.24 27.15 -9.12
C ASP A 585 0.05 25.86 -8.29
N GLY A 586 1.15 25.27 -7.84
CA GLY A 586 1.16 24.04 -7.05
C GLY A 586 1.03 22.76 -7.88
N VAL A 587 1.07 22.82 -9.20
CA VAL A 587 1.03 21.63 -10.06
C VAL A 587 2.42 21.01 -10.14
N LEU A 588 2.61 19.86 -9.47
CA LEU A 588 3.89 19.15 -9.41
C LEU A 588 4.11 18.30 -10.67
N ALA A 589 4.07 18.93 -11.86
CA ALA A 589 4.29 18.24 -13.13
C ALA A 589 5.76 17.82 -13.29
N ALA A 590 5.98 16.66 -13.95
CA ALA A 590 7.32 16.11 -14.16
C ALA A 590 8.27 17.05 -14.93
N ASP A 591 7.76 17.90 -15.80
CA ASP A 591 8.50 18.85 -16.62
C ASP A 591 8.62 20.27 -16.00
N SER A 592 8.11 20.47 -14.77
CA SER A 592 8.09 21.76 -14.09
C SER A 592 9.40 22.03 -13.34
N ALA A 593 10.04 23.18 -13.62
CA ALA A 593 11.18 23.71 -12.88
C ALA A 593 10.78 24.22 -11.49
N ALA A 594 9.62 24.89 -11.39
CA ALA A 594 9.09 25.38 -10.12
C ALA A 594 8.75 24.22 -9.17
N ALA A 595 8.19 23.13 -9.69
CA ALA A 595 7.94 21.92 -8.92
C ALA A 595 9.25 21.31 -8.36
N ALA A 596 10.29 21.22 -9.19
CA ALA A 596 11.61 20.72 -8.75
C ALA A 596 12.18 21.58 -7.61
N LEU A 597 12.22 22.89 -7.79
CA LEU A 597 12.73 23.80 -6.78
C LEU A 597 11.86 23.80 -5.51
N PHE A 598 10.53 23.75 -5.65
CA PHE A 598 9.62 23.66 -4.50
C PHE A 598 9.89 22.43 -3.66
N GLN A 599 10.04 21.27 -4.30
CA GLN A 599 10.29 20.03 -3.56
C GLN A 599 11.64 20.03 -2.83
N LEU A 600 12.70 20.53 -3.47
CA LEU A 600 14.00 20.72 -2.84
C LEU A 600 13.88 21.69 -1.66
N TRP A 601 13.36 22.90 -1.91
CA TRP A 601 13.27 23.93 -0.88
C TRP A 601 12.41 23.53 0.30
N PHE A 602 11.12 23.20 0.04
CA PHE A 602 10.18 22.96 1.13
C PHE A 602 10.54 21.70 1.91
N THR A 603 10.94 20.62 1.22
CA THR A 603 11.21 19.32 1.86
C THR A 603 12.54 19.31 2.60
N ASP A 604 13.64 19.74 1.96
CA ASP A 604 14.98 19.52 2.48
C ASP A 604 15.63 20.76 3.10
N HIS A 605 15.23 21.95 2.70
CA HIS A 605 15.82 23.16 3.25
C HIS A 605 14.92 23.81 4.30
N TRP A 606 13.68 24.18 3.98
CA TRP A 606 12.79 24.87 4.92
C TRP A 606 12.44 24.01 6.14
N ARG A 607 11.94 22.80 5.93
CA ARG A 607 11.51 21.91 7.02
C ARG A 607 12.65 21.43 7.91
N ARG A 608 13.85 21.21 7.36
CA ARG A 608 15.05 20.87 8.15
C ARG A 608 15.55 22.06 8.95
N ALA A 609 15.60 23.22 8.36
CA ALA A 609 16.04 24.42 9.04
C ALA A 609 15.12 24.77 10.23
N LEU A 610 13.82 24.52 10.11
CA LEU A 610 12.88 24.67 11.23
C LEU A 610 13.19 23.73 12.40
N VAL A 611 13.64 22.49 12.17
CA VAL A 611 14.06 21.61 13.28
C VAL A 611 15.16 22.25 14.12
N VAL A 612 16.19 22.78 13.46
CA VAL A 612 17.33 23.42 14.14
C VAL A 612 16.89 24.70 14.90
N SER A 613 15.89 25.41 14.37
CA SER A 613 15.37 26.64 14.98
C SER A 613 14.40 26.39 16.13
N GLU A 614 13.51 25.39 16.01
CA GLU A 614 12.35 25.21 16.89
C GLU A 614 12.53 24.05 17.88
N ALA A 615 13.28 23.02 17.52
CA ALA A 615 13.55 21.84 18.36
C ALA A 615 15.00 21.38 18.22
N PRO A 616 16.00 22.22 18.56
CA PRO A 616 17.41 21.87 18.37
C PRO A 616 17.83 20.61 19.13
N ALA A 617 17.19 20.30 20.25
CA ALA A 617 17.40 19.08 21.01
C ALA A 617 17.02 17.81 20.21
N LEU A 618 16.12 17.91 19.28
CA LEU A 618 15.62 16.81 18.44
C LEU A 618 16.33 16.71 17.07
N ALA A 619 17.35 17.54 16.80
CA ALA A 619 17.98 17.58 15.47
C ALA A 619 18.58 16.23 15.02
N GLY A 620 18.93 15.34 15.96
CA GLY A 620 19.39 13.98 15.67
C GLY A 620 18.28 12.96 15.48
N GLU A 621 17.06 13.22 15.95
CA GLU A 621 15.91 12.31 15.91
C GLU A 621 14.85 12.74 14.89
N LEU A 622 14.71 14.05 14.69
CA LEU A 622 13.73 14.65 13.81
C LEU A 622 14.39 15.19 12.54
N PRO A 623 14.34 14.48 11.44
CA PRO A 623 15.00 14.95 10.21
C PRO A 623 14.28 16.16 9.59
N ARG A 624 12.98 16.32 9.83
CA ARG A 624 12.14 17.42 9.26
C ARG A 624 10.89 17.63 10.12
N VAL A 625 10.44 18.87 10.30
CA VAL A 625 9.13 19.15 10.90
C VAL A 625 7.99 18.68 9.98
N ASP A 626 6.83 18.41 10.56
CA ASP A 626 5.61 18.09 9.79
C ASP A 626 5.23 19.21 8.82
N THR A 627 4.56 18.87 7.73
CA THR A 627 4.19 19.83 6.68
C THR A 627 3.19 20.89 7.15
N ARG A 628 2.31 20.54 8.11
CA ARG A 628 1.34 21.49 8.72
C ARG A 628 2.08 22.55 9.52
N ALA A 629 3.00 22.14 10.39
CA ALA A 629 3.83 23.04 11.18
C ALA A 629 4.71 23.94 10.27
N ALA A 630 5.34 23.35 9.26
CA ALA A 630 6.20 24.10 8.34
C ALA A 630 5.40 25.15 7.53
N LEU A 631 4.20 24.81 7.08
CA LEU A 631 3.31 25.72 6.38
C LEU A 631 2.81 26.84 7.31
N GLU A 632 2.40 26.51 8.53
CA GLU A 632 1.98 27.48 9.54
C GLU A 632 3.06 28.54 9.79
N ARG A 633 4.33 28.12 9.96
CA ARG A 633 5.45 29.04 10.14
C ARG A 633 5.66 29.94 8.93
N LEU A 634 5.40 29.42 7.74
CA LEU A 634 5.48 30.19 6.51
C LEU A 634 4.34 31.23 6.41
N GLU A 635 3.13 30.85 6.81
CA GLU A 635 1.93 31.71 6.79
C GLU A 635 1.96 32.78 7.88
N THR A 636 2.44 32.46 9.09
CA THR A 636 2.54 33.41 10.23
C THR A 636 3.64 34.45 10.04
N ARG A 637 4.68 34.16 9.27
CA ARG A 637 5.76 35.10 8.90
C ARG A 637 6.41 35.77 10.12
N GLU A 638 6.79 34.94 11.09
CA GLU A 638 7.45 35.45 12.27
C GLU A 638 8.78 36.13 11.91
N PRO A 639 9.02 37.41 12.36
CA PRO A 639 10.24 38.15 11.96
C PRO A 639 11.54 37.43 12.28
N ARG A 640 11.57 36.64 13.36
CA ARG A 640 12.75 35.82 13.74
C ARG A 640 13.15 34.79 12.70
N LEU A 641 12.23 34.37 11.86
CA LEU A 641 12.46 33.37 10.81
C LEU A 641 12.91 33.98 9.46
N GLN A 642 12.99 35.33 9.33
CA GLN A 642 13.35 35.98 8.09
C GLN A 642 14.72 35.51 7.55
N GLY A 643 15.75 35.46 8.40
CA GLY A 643 17.06 34.98 8.01
C GLY A 643 17.06 33.50 7.61
N LEU A 644 16.30 32.68 8.31
CA LEU A 644 16.13 31.26 7.99
C LEU A 644 15.40 31.05 6.66
N PHE A 645 14.37 31.87 6.41
CA PHE A 645 13.63 31.85 5.16
C PHE A 645 14.56 32.18 3.97
N GLU A 646 15.34 33.25 4.08
CA GLU A 646 16.27 33.67 3.03
C GLU A 646 17.38 32.65 2.79
N SER A 647 18.01 32.12 3.85
CA SER A 647 19.08 31.13 3.72
C SER A 647 18.55 29.82 3.11
N SER A 648 17.37 29.34 3.53
CA SER A 648 16.76 28.13 2.97
C SER A 648 16.46 28.22 1.47
N LEU A 649 16.09 29.40 0.98
CA LEU A 649 15.87 29.63 -0.45
C LEU A 649 17.18 29.65 -1.23
N ALA A 650 18.24 30.28 -0.67
CA ALA A 650 19.56 30.30 -1.30
C ALA A 650 20.15 28.89 -1.39
N ASP A 651 20.13 28.16 -0.28
CA ASP A 651 20.63 26.78 -0.22
C ASP A 651 19.86 25.86 -1.20
N ALA A 652 18.54 26.04 -1.32
CA ALA A 652 17.72 25.27 -2.27
C ALA A 652 18.04 25.59 -3.73
N TRP A 653 18.35 26.85 -4.03
CA TRP A 653 18.77 27.25 -5.38
C TRP A 653 20.12 26.64 -5.74
N GLU A 654 21.10 26.69 -4.84
CA GLU A 654 22.41 26.06 -5.01
C GLU A 654 22.29 24.55 -5.19
N ASP A 655 21.47 23.88 -4.36
CA ASP A 655 21.22 22.43 -4.46
C ASP A 655 20.54 22.08 -5.80
N ALA A 656 19.55 22.86 -6.24
CA ALA A 656 18.91 22.68 -7.54
C ALA A 656 19.90 22.84 -8.70
N ALA A 657 20.75 23.87 -8.65
CA ALA A 657 21.78 24.09 -9.67
C ALA A 657 22.81 22.95 -9.71
N ALA A 658 23.21 22.44 -8.54
CA ALA A 658 24.14 21.32 -8.44
C ALA A 658 23.56 20.02 -9.02
N ARG A 659 22.27 19.73 -8.79
CA ARG A 659 21.61 18.49 -9.21
C ARG A 659 21.08 18.54 -10.65
N LEU A 660 20.55 19.68 -11.08
CA LEU A 660 19.80 19.83 -12.33
C LEU A 660 20.55 20.65 -13.39
N GLY A 661 21.69 21.25 -13.01
CA GLY A 661 22.50 22.10 -13.89
C GLY A 661 22.25 23.60 -13.69
N ALA A 662 23.16 24.40 -14.20
CA ALA A 662 23.21 25.86 -13.94
C ALA A 662 22.04 26.65 -14.57
N ASP A 663 21.38 26.13 -15.59
CA ASP A 663 20.27 26.82 -16.28
C ASP A 663 18.90 26.39 -15.71
N PRO A 664 18.20 27.25 -14.96
CA PRO A 664 16.89 26.95 -14.39
C PRO A 664 15.81 26.63 -15.43
N ALA A 665 15.95 27.10 -16.65
CA ALA A 665 15.03 26.80 -17.74
C ALA A 665 15.07 25.32 -18.17
N SER A 666 16.16 24.62 -17.82
CA SER A 666 16.34 23.20 -18.08
C SER A 666 15.85 22.29 -16.94
N TRP A 667 15.58 22.86 -15.77
CA TRP A 667 15.18 22.06 -14.60
C TRP A 667 13.84 21.35 -14.83
N ARG A 668 13.78 20.11 -14.42
CA ARG A 668 12.56 19.28 -14.51
C ARG A 668 12.46 18.44 -13.25
N TRP A 669 11.26 18.41 -12.63
CA TRP A 669 11.02 17.57 -11.46
C TRP A 669 11.30 16.09 -11.74
N GLY A 670 10.86 15.61 -12.90
CA GLY A 670 11.09 14.23 -13.33
C GLY A 670 12.54 13.83 -13.61
N MET A 671 13.52 14.76 -13.55
CA MET A 671 14.94 14.40 -13.58
C MET A 671 15.41 13.79 -12.25
N LEU A 672 14.79 14.19 -11.14
CA LEU A 672 15.04 13.65 -9.81
C LEU A 672 13.99 12.59 -9.45
N HIS A 673 12.74 12.84 -9.82
CA HIS A 673 11.56 12.10 -9.41
C HIS A 673 11.22 11.00 -10.42
N THR A 674 11.94 9.89 -10.29
CA THR A 674 11.79 8.74 -11.19
C THR A 674 11.31 7.51 -10.44
N MET A 675 10.40 6.74 -11.07
CA MET A 675 10.02 5.40 -10.63
C MET A 675 10.91 4.35 -11.28
N ASN A 676 11.55 3.53 -10.48
CA ASN A 676 12.41 2.43 -10.90
C ASN A 676 11.85 1.11 -10.39
N PHE A 677 11.24 0.31 -11.27
CA PHE A 677 10.86 -1.06 -10.93
C PHE A 677 12.09 -1.98 -11.07
N THR A 678 12.87 -2.03 -9.99
CA THR A 678 14.07 -2.87 -9.92
C THR A 678 13.68 -4.27 -9.43
N HIS A 679 14.13 -5.31 -10.16
CA HIS A 679 13.89 -6.69 -9.74
C HIS A 679 14.64 -6.97 -8.43
N PRO A 680 14.04 -7.68 -7.44
CA PRO A 680 14.67 -7.93 -6.13
C PRO A 680 16.03 -8.62 -6.20
N LEU A 681 16.31 -9.36 -7.27
CA LEU A 681 17.57 -10.06 -7.50
C LEU A 681 18.57 -9.28 -8.37
N ALA A 682 18.29 -8.03 -8.73
CA ALA A 682 19.13 -7.25 -9.65
C ALA A 682 20.58 -7.10 -9.16
N GLU A 683 20.79 -6.94 -7.84
CA GLU A 683 22.12 -6.85 -7.23
C GLU A 683 22.78 -8.21 -7.01
N VAL A 684 22.04 -9.29 -7.16
CA VAL A 684 22.48 -10.65 -6.86
C VAL A 684 22.95 -11.38 -8.11
N SER A 685 22.31 -11.14 -9.24
CA SER A 685 22.55 -11.83 -10.50
C SER A 685 22.55 -10.87 -11.68
N PRO A 686 23.59 -10.85 -12.54
CA PRO A 686 23.58 -10.05 -13.76
C PRO A 686 22.42 -10.38 -14.70
N ALA A 687 21.97 -11.64 -14.74
CA ALA A 687 20.79 -12.02 -15.50
C ALA A 687 19.52 -11.38 -14.93
N ALA A 688 19.38 -11.37 -13.61
CA ALA A 688 18.23 -10.75 -12.94
C ALA A 688 18.23 -9.21 -13.01
N ALA A 689 19.38 -8.58 -13.18
CA ALA A 689 19.46 -7.14 -13.44
C ALA A 689 18.70 -6.75 -14.71
N ALA A 690 18.73 -7.62 -15.74
CA ALA A 690 18.01 -7.41 -16.99
C ALA A 690 16.49 -7.57 -16.87
N TRP A 691 15.99 -8.13 -15.78
CA TRP A 691 14.55 -8.22 -15.48
C TRP A 691 13.96 -6.93 -14.89
N SER A 692 14.81 -5.98 -14.52
CA SER A 692 14.36 -4.65 -14.08
C SER A 692 13.76 -3.87 -15.24
N LEU A 693 12.72 -3.06 -14.95
CA LEU A 693 12.03 -2.26 -15.98
C LEU A 693 12.66 -0.87 -16.12
N PRO A 694 12.54 -0.24 -17.30
CA PRO A 694 13.07 1.09 -17.52
C PRO A 694 12.50 2.12 -16.57
N PRO A 695 13.31 3.08 -16.07
CA PRO A 695 12.84 4.13 -15.19
C PRO A 695 11.83 5.04 -15.89
N LYS A 696 10.86 5.58 -15.12
CA LYS A 696 9.84 6.52 -15.58
C LYS A 696 9.91 7.81 -14.79
N ALA A 697 10.03 8.94 -15.48
CA ALA A 697 9.88 10.26 -14.88
C ALA A 697 8.43 10.50 -14.50
N LEU A 698 8.19 10.93 -13.27
CA LEU A 698 6.84 11.15 -12.74
C LEU A 698 6.70 12.56 -12.15
N GLY A 699 5.48 13.08 -12.14
CA GLY A 699 5.08 14.23 -11.34
C GLY A 699 4.59 13.82 -9.96
N GLY A 700 4.09 14.79 -9.18
CA GLY A 700 3.45 14.57 -7.89
C GLY A 700 4.42 14.48 -6.71
N SER A 701 3.87 14.05 -5.58
CA SER A 701 4.56 13.79 -4.31
C SER A 701 3.65 12.96 -3.41
N SER A 702 4.04 12.70 -2.15
CA SER A 702 3.17 12.07 -1.15
C SER A 702 1.90 12.88 -0.84
N TYR A 703 1.86 14.15 -1.22
CA TYR A 703 0.80 15.11 -0.87
C TYR A 703 -0.10 15.52 -2.05
N THR A 704 0.04 14.86 -3.20
CA THR A 704 -0.87 14.98 -4.34
C THR A 704 -1.84 13.81 -4.38
N VAL A 705 -3.02 13.97 -4.99
CA VAL A 705 -4.00 12.89 -5.14
C VAL A 705 -3.36 11.73 -5.91
N ASN A 706 -2.75 12.01 -7.07
CA ASN A 706 -1.83 11.06 -7.69
C ASN A 706 -0.55 10.98 -6.84
N ASN A 707 -0.59 10.12 -5.84
CA ASN A 707 0.52 9.96 -4.90
C ASN A 707 1.72 9.31 -5.57
N THR A 708 2.88 9.93 -5.39
CA THR A 708 4.19 9.45 -5.81
C THR A 708 5.20 9.73 -4.68
N GLY A 709 5.05 8.99 -3.58
CA GLY A 709 5.91 9.12 -2.40
C GLY A 709 7.37 8.75 -2.73
N PHE A 710 8.34 9.50 -2.19
CA PHE A 710 9.74 9.37 -2.53
C PHE A 710 10.68 9.35 -1.31
N GLY A 711 11.88 8.81 -1.51
CA GLY A 711 12.95 8.79 -0.53
C GLY A 711 13.83 10.07 -0.55
N ASP A 712 14.90 10.11 0.25
CA ASP A 712 15.84 11.24 0.31
C ASP A 712 16.62 11.47 -1.00
N ASP A 713 16.63 10.47 -1.88
CA ASP A 713 17.18 10.56 -3.24
C ASP A 713 16.15 11.04 -4.28
N TYR A 714 14.97 11.46 -3.84
CA TYR A 714 13.81 11.88 -4.62
C TYR A 714 13.20 10.81 -5.54
N ARG A 715 13.75 9.60 -5.56
CA ARG A 715 13.19 8.49 -6.32
C ARG A 715 11.88 8.02 -5.71
N VAL A 716 10.90 7.75 -6.58
CA VAL A 716 9.59 7.26 -6.16
C VAL A 716 9.72 5.88 -5.53
N ARG A 717 9.13 5.72 -4.35
CA ARG A 717 9.11 4.48 -3.57
C ARG A 717 7.71 3.89 -3.46
N SER A 718 6.70 4.76 -3.44
CA SER A 718 5.30 4.37 -3.23
C SER A 718 4.36 5.18 -4.12
N GLY A 719 3.17 4.64 -4.33
CA GLY A 719 2.11 5.29 -5.11
C GLY A 719 0.99 4.32 -5.42
N ALA A 720 0.11 4.68 -6.35
CA ALA A 720 -1.02 3.85 -6.73
C ALA A 720 -0.54 2.50 -7.27
N SER A 721 -0.69 1.45 -6.47
CA SER A 721 -0.41 0.08 -6.87
C SER A 721 -1.47 -0.48 -7.82
N TRP A 722 -2.67 0.04 -7.71
CA TRP A 722 -3.80 -0.18 -8.62
C TRP A 722 -4.68 1.06 -8.64
N ARG A 723 -5.36 1.33 -9.75
CA ARG A 723 -6.39 2.36 -9.89
C ARG A 723 -7.64 1.73 -10.44
N MET A 724 -8.78 2.09 -9.88
CA MET A 724 -10.10 1.65 -10.34
C MET A 724 -11.09 2.81 -10.31
N VAL A 725 -11.88 2.95 -11.37
CA VAL A 725 -13.05 3.84 -11.41
C VAL A 725 -14.21 3.10 -12.05
N LEU A 726 -15.35 3.08 -11.36
CA LEU A 726 -16.55 2.35 -11.72
C LEU A 726 -17.73 3.32 -11.89
N ASP A 727 -18.49 3.17 -12.97
CA ASP A 727 -19.86 3.64 -13.13
C ASP A 727 -20.77 2.47 -12.74
N VAL A 728 -21.25 2.48 -11.49
CA VAL A 728 -21.83 1.32 -10.80
C VAL A 728 -23.08 0.82 -11.51
N GLY A 729 -23.07 -0.45 -11.93
CA GLY A 729 -24.10 -1.05 -12.77
C GLY A 729 -23.78 -1.03 -14.29
N ASN A 730 -22.80 -0.25 -14.72
CA ASN A 730 -22.21 -0.32 -16.06
C ASN A 730 -20.81 -0.98 -15.97
N TRP A 731 -20.81 -2.26 -15.67
CA TRP A 731 -19.61 -2.96 -15.24
C TRP A 731 -18.53 -3.05 -16.32
N ASP A 732 -18.86 -3.28 -17.59
CA ASP A 732 -17.88 -3.27 -18.68
C ASP A 732 -17.35 -1.85 -19.02
N GLY A 733 -18.01 -0.81 -18.50
CA GLY A 733 -17.54 0.58 -18.53
C GLY A 733 -16.44 0.88 -17.52
N ALA A 734 -16.16 -0.03 -16.59
CA ALA A 734 -15.14 0.12 -15.56
C ALA A 734 -13.73 0.36 -16.14
N ARG A 735 -12.93 1.14 -15.41
CA ARG A 735 -11.55 1.48 -15.80
C ARG A 735 -10.57 1.06 -14.70
N MET A 736 -9.42 0.53 -15.12
CA MET A 736 -8.36 0.10 -14.20
C MET A 736 -6.97 0.38 -14.74
N THR A 737 -5.97 0.37 -13.86
CA THR A 737 -4.55 0.24 -14.19
C THR A 737 -3.84 -0.45 -13.03
N ASN A 738 -3.04 -1.47 -13.33
CA ASN A 738 -2.12 -2.11 -12.37
C ASN A 738 -0.68 -1.74 -12.73
N ALA A 739 0.23 -1.71 -11.79
CA ALA A 739 1.63 -1.38 -12.03
C ALA A 739 2.57 -2.43 -11.42
N PRO A 740 3.57 -2.96 -12.18
CA PRO A 740 3.81 -2.68 -13.59
C PRO A 740 3.13 -3.67 -14.55
N GLY A 741 2.55 -4.77 -14.08
CA GLY A 741 1.89 -5.79 -14.88
C GLY A 741 1.26 -6.90 -14.03
N GLN A 742 0.53 -7.81 -14.69
CA GLN A 742 -0.17 -8.92 -14.02
C GLN A 742 0.74 -10.11 -13.72
N SER A 743 1.74 -10.38 -14.54
CA SER A 743 2.65 -11.50 -14.33
C SER A 743 3.87 -11.11 -13.51
N GLY A 744 4.40 -12.07 -12.73
CA GLY A 744 5.68 -11.97 -12.04
C GLY A 744 6.80 -12.67 -12.79
N ASP A 745 6.50 -13.35 -13.88
CA ASP A 745 7.48 -14.02 -14.72
C ASP A 745 8.10 -13.03 -15.71
N PRO A 746 9.42 -12.76 -15.64
CA PRO A 746 10.10 -11.85 -16.55
C PRO A 746 10.01 -12.24 -18.04
N GLU A 747 9.70 -13.49 -18.35
CA GLU A 747 9.52 -13.98 -19.72
C GLU A 747 8.07 -13.78 -20.24
N SER A 748 7.15 -13.39 -19.36
CA SER A 748 5.75 -13.15 -19.72
C SER A 748 5.55 -11.80 -20.42
N PRO A 749 4.69 -11.71 -21.46
CA PRO A 749 4.32 -10.43 -22.06
C PRO A 749 3.61 -9.50 -21.09
N HIS A 750 3.04 -10.02 -20.00
CA HIS A 750 2.31 -9.27 -18.97
C HIS A 750 3.15 -8.94 -17.74
N TYR A 751 4.49 -9.01 -17.86
CA TYR A 751 5.39 -8.66 -16.74
C TYR A 751 5.48 -7.15 -16.48
N GLY A 752 5.51 -6.35 -17.55
CA GLY A 752 5.66 -4.90 -17.46
C GLY A 752 4.85 -4.12 -18.49
N ASP A 753 3.88 -4.74 -19.16
CA ASP A 753 3.07 -4.16 -20.23
C ASP A 753 2.13 -3.03 -19.77
N LEU A 754 1.84 -2.96 -18.48
CA LEU A 754 1.04 -1.90 -17.87
C LEU A 754 1.88 -0.72 -17.33
N LEU A 755 3.22 -0.80 -17.35
CA LEU A 755 4.08 0.28 -16.84
C LEU A 755 3.95 1.56 -17.65
N ASP A 756 4.03 1.48 -18.98
CA ASP A 756 3.92 2.66 -19.84
C ASP A 756 2.55 3.33 -19.75
N PRO A 757 1.42 2.60 -19.84
CA PRO A 757 0.10 3.19 -19.59
C PRO A 757 -0.04 3.80 -18.20
N TRP A 758 0.48 3.13 -17.16
CA TRP A 758 0.42 3.64 -15.78
C TRP A 758 1.19 4.96 -15.64
N ALA A 759 2.41 5.03 -16.19
CA ALA A 759 3.23 6.25 -16.16
C ALA A 759 2.65 7.38 -17.03
N ALA A 760 2.01 7.02 -18.15
CA ALA A 760 1.30 7.97 -19.02
C ALA A 760 -0.09 8.37 -18.48
N LEU A 761 -0.47 7.89 -17.29
CA LEU A 761 -1.76 8.15 -16.64
C LEU A 761 -2.95 7.65 -17.49
N GLU A 762 -2.76 6.59 -18.25
CA GLU A 762 -3.80 5.93 -19.03
C GLU A 762 -4.50 4.85 -18.18
N SER A 763 -5.74 4.54 -18.53
CA SER A 763 -6.50 3.43 -17.94
C SER A 763 -6.89 2.41 -19.01
N ARG A 764 -7.20 1.20 -18.56
CA ARG A 764 -7.67 0.08 -19.38
C ARG A 764 -9.07 -0.34 -18.92
N PRO A 765 -9.88 -0.97 -19.78
CA PRO A 765 -11.14 -1.57 -19.33
C PRO A 765 -10.89 -2.66 -18.28
N LEU A 766 -11.78 -2.74 -17.29
CA LEU A 766 -11.93 -3.88 -16.40
C LEU A 766 -13.18 -4.65 -16.86
N LEU A 767 -12.99 -5.67 -17.69
CA LEU A 767 -14.10 -6.37 -18.36
C LEU A 767 -14.79 -7.37 -17.44
N TYR A 768 -16.11 -7.43 -17.50
CA TYR A 768 -16.92 -8.25 -16.60
C TYR A 768 -17.88 -9.22 -17.31
N SER A 769 -18.63 -8.74 -18.30
CA SER A 769 -19.55 -9.62 -19.03
C SER A 769 -18.78 -10.68 -19.83
N ARG A 770 -19.36 -11.86 -19.95
CA ARG A 770 -18.79 -12.95 -20.70
C ARG A 770 -18.45 -12.54 -22.16
N GLU A 771 -19.34 -11.81 -22.79
CA GLU A 771 -19.17 -11.32 -24.17
C GLU A 771 -17.97 -10.39 -24.30
N ALA A 772 -17.83 -9.41 -23.39
CA ALA A 772 -16.71 -8.47 -23.41
C ALA A 772 -15.35 -9.18 -23.14
N VAL A 773 -15.37 -10.13 -22.20
CA VAL A 773 -14.19 -10.96 -21.88
C VAL A 773 -13.75 -11.81 -23.07
N GLU A 774 -14.69 -12.51 -23.73
CA GLU A 774 -14.38 -13.35 -24.92
C GLU A 774 -13.80 -12.50 -26.06
N GLY A 775 -14.35 -11.30 -26.28
CA GLY A 775 -13.86 -10.36 -27.29
C GLY A 775 -12.46 -9.80 -27.03
N ALA A 776 -11.94 -9.95 -25.79
CA ALA A 776 -10.61 -9.49 -25.41
C ALA A 776 -9.62 -10.66 -25.11
N THR A 777 -10.09 -11.89 -25.09
CA THR A 777 -9.32 -13.09 -24.70
C THR A 777 -8.19 -13.38 -25.68
N THR A 778 -6.99 -13.59 -25.17
CA THR A 778 -5.80 -13.95 -25.95
C THR A 778 -5.33 -15.37 -25.68
N LYS A 779 -5.65 -15.93 -24.50
CA LYS A 779 -5.33 -17.30 -24.09
C LYS A 779 -6.49 -17.93 -23.33
N VAL A 780 -6.74 -19.21 -23.58
CA VAL A 780 -7.74 -20.03 -22.88
C VAL A 780 -7.06 -21.21 -22.21
N LEU A 781 -7.26 -21.37 -20.92
CA LEU A 781 -6.90 -22.58 -20.19
C LEU A 781 -8.18 -23.40 -19.97
N LYS A 782 -8.21 -24.62 -20.50
CA LYS A 782 -9.27 -25.61 -20.25
C LYS A 782 -8.80 -26.60 -19.21
N LEU A 783 -9.49 -26.64 -18.10
CA LEU A 783 -9.04 -27.36 -16.91
C LEU A 783 -10.07 -28.43 -16.56
N THR A 784 -9.61 -29.67 -16.37
CA THR A 784 -10.47 -30.82 -16.06
C THR A 784 -9.95 -31.54 -14.81
N PRO A 785 -10.82 -32.20 -14.03
CA PRO A 785 -10.38 -33.08 -12.97
C PRO A 785 -9.42 -34.14 -13.52
N ALA A 786 -8.30 -34.37 -12.81
CA ALA A 786 -7.47 -35.55 -13.09
C ALA A 786 -8.18 -36.82 -12.56
N GLN A 787 -8.11 -37.93 -13.32
CA GLN A 787 -8.65 -39.24 -12.94
C GLN A 787 -7.83 -39.85 -11.81
#